data_1b34b66e5a0b60093616d4d4c41d0c48
#
_entry.id   1b34b66e5a0b60093616d4d4c41d0c48
#
_cell.length_a   1.000
_cell.length_b   1.000
_cell.length_c   1.000
_cell.angle_alpha   90.00
_cell.angle_beta   90.00
_cell.angle_gamma   90.00
#
_symmetry.space_group_name_H-M   'P 1'
#
loop_
_entity.id
_entity.type
_entity.pdbx_description
1 polymer ?
#
loop_
_entity_poly.entity_id
_entity_poly.type
_entity_poly.pdbx_seq_one_letter_code
_entity_poly.pdbx_strand_id
1 'polypeptide(L)'
;MIDPRLYNSRIIDTYIKLIKGRYSYVNISELLAYAGMKPYEVADQGHWFTQEQVNLFHDRLVKLTGNPDIAREAGRYAASPEAIGVMRQYVLGLIGPAKAYEMVGSASTKFTRSSKHESRKLAGNRIEVTATPEEGVAEQPFQCANRIGFFEAVSMIFNRELPRIDHPECIFKGDKVCRYVIHMKRNRAFVIQNVRNLAAFLLLLAVLVFLTINPLFTVETVIPVAIVIVLLLSLVAENKDKKEIKTSLDNLWESSDQLLDQINMNYNNALMTNEIGQVISRQTNIDDILLSMVQILEKRLDYDRGLILLTNREKDRLVFCAGFGYSEEQLALLKKTAFHLNRPESKGAFVVALREQRPLLINDVNEIEGDLSPRSLALLNKLGAKSFICCPIICEDEGLGILAVDHLKSKRPLLQSDMSLLMGIAPVIGVSIRNADLIDARGRQFRSILKVMAASIDARDPLTAGHSEKVTEYALGICSELGLSHEHRELIRVAALLHDYGKIGVPDAILKKNGMLTDDEYEIVKTHSYKTREILEQINFEGIFSKVPEIAGAHHEKIDGSGYPLGLKGKDIPLGARIIAVADFFEAITAKRHYRDPMTIEEAFHLLREGSGKHFERRMVESLISYYTKSYNGSTDQAVSWN
;
A
#
# COMPACT_ATOMS: atom_id res chain seq x y z
N MET A 1 -24.52 -22.70 -23.65
CA MET A 1 -23.18 -22.34 -24.14
C MET A 1 -22.70 -21.20 -23.26
N ILE A 2 -21.52 -21.31 -22.63
CA ILE A 2 -20.93 -20.22 -21.83
C ILE A 2 -20.53 -19.16 -22.84
N ASP A 3 -21.04 -17.93 -22.68
CA ASP A 3 -20.69 -16.79 -23.53
C ASP A 3 -19.17 -16.54 -23.46
N PRO A 4 -18.44 -16.59 -24.58
CA PRO A 4 -17.00 -16.47 -24.55
C PRO A 4 -16.59 -15.06 -24.09
N ARG A 5 -15.56 -14.99 -23.23
CA ARG A 5 -14.97 -13.72 -22.78
C ARG A 5 -14.13 -13.11 -23.88
N LEU A 6 -14.65 -12.04 -24.52
CA LEU A 6 -14.15 -11.52 -25.79
C LEU A 6 -13.44 -10.17 -25.66
N TYR A 7 -13.68 -9.40 -24.61
CA TYR A 7 -13.22 -8.01 -24.48
C TYR A 7 -12.33 -7.84 -23.26
N ASN A 8 -11.10 -7.39 -23.47
CA ASN A 8 -10.16 -7.12 -22.38
C ASN A 8 -10.61 -5.92 -21.55
N SER A 9 -10.37 -5.96 -20.24
CA SER A 9 -10.71 -4.91 -19.27
C SER A 9 -10.21 -3.50 -19.65
N ARG A 10 -9.09 -3.41 -20.36
CA ARG A 10 -8.52 -2.14 -20.86
C ARG A 10 -9.48 -1.35 -21.75
N ILE A 11 -10.38 -2.03 -22.47
CA ILE A 11 -11.42 -1.34 -23.25
C ILE A 11 -12.36 -0.60 -22.31
N ILE A 12 -12.86 -1.29 -21.29
CA ILE A 12 -13.76 -0.69 -20.29
C ILE A 12 -13.06 0.41 -19.47
N ASP A 13 -11.79 0.19 -19.08
CA ASP A 13 -10.98 1.21 -18.40
C ASP A 13 -10.82 2.49 -19.22
N THR A 14 -10.70 2.36 -20.56
CA THR A 14 -10.68 3.52 -21.47
C THR A 14 -11.97 4.34 -21.41
N TYR A 15 -13.13 3.68 -21.40
CA TYR A 15 -14.42 4.34 -21.21
C TYR A 15 -14.51 5.01 -19.84
N ILE A 16 -14.05 4.35 -18.77
CA ILE A 16 -14.07 4.90 -17.41
C ILE A 16 -13.19 6.15 -17.32
N LYS A 17 -12.01 6.16 -17.94
CA LYS A 17 -11.14 7.33 -18.00
C LYS A 17 -11.81 8.49 -18.75
N LEU A 18 -12.45 8.21 -19.88
CA LEU A 18 -13.23 9.21 -20.62
C LEU A 18 -14.37 9.79 -19.75
N ILE A 19 -15.11 8.91 -19.05
CA ILE A 19 -16.21 9.31 -18.17
C ILE A 19 -15.69 10.24 -17.06
N LYS A 20 -14.61 9.85 -16.38
CA LYS A 20 -13.98 10.66 -15.32
C LYS A 20 -13.56 12.05 -15.82
N GLY A 21 -13.05 12.14 -17.05
CA GLY A 21 -12.57 13.40 -17.63
C GLY A 21 -13.66 14.30 -18.19
N ARG A 22 -14.74 13.75 -18.76
CA ARG A 22 -15.74 14.54 -19.52
C ARG A 22 -17.17 14.41 -19.03
N TYR A 23 -17.51 13.33 -18.31
CA TYR A 23 -18.86 12.99 -17.85
C TYR A 23 -18.84 12.71 -16.35
N SER A 24 -18.23 13.61 -15.57
CA SER A 24 -18.01 13.45 -14.12
C SER A 24 -19.31 13.24 -13.29
N TYR A 25 -20.46 13.60 -13.84
CA TYR A 25 -21.78 13.38 -13.26
C TYR A 25 -22.26 11.91 -13.36
N VAL A 26 -21.61 11.05 -14.15
CA VAL A 26 -22.00 9.64 -14.29
C VAL A 26 -21.43 8.84 -13.13
N ASN A 27 -22.30 8.15 -12.41
CA ASN A 27 -21.89 7.25 -11.33
C ASN A 27 -21.31 5.95 -11.90
N ILE A 28 -19.98 5.81 -11.86
CA ILE A 28 -19.25 4.66 -12.41
C ILE A 28 -19.62 3.37 -11.67
N SER A 29 -19.79 3.40 -10.34
CA SER A 29 -20.13 2.21 -9.57
C SER A 29 -21.49 1.64 -9.94
N GLU A 30 -22.48 2.51 -10.15
CA GLU A 30 -23.81 2.12 -10.63
C GLU A 30 -23.77 1.56 -12.05
N LEU A 31 -22.98 2.20 -12.94
CA LEU A 31 -22.81 1.76 -14.32
C LEU A 31 -22.20 0.35 -14.40
N LEU A 32 -21.13 0.10 -13.64
CA LEU A 32 -20.46 -1.20 -13.59
C LEU A 32 -21.38 -2.28 -12.97
N ALA A 33 -22.06 -1.96 -11.88
CA ALA A 33 -22.98 -2.89 -11.23
C ALA A 33 -24.12 -3.30 -12.17
N TYR A 34 -24.67 -2.37 -12.96
CA TYR A 34 -25.70 -2.65 -13.96
C TYR A 34 -25.22 -3.63 -15.04
N ALA A 35 -23.95 -3.53 -15.44
CA ALA A 35 -23.34 -4.41 -16.45
C ALA A 35 -22.81 -5.73 -15.86
N GLY A 36 -22.98 -5.97 -14.55
CA GLY A 36 -22.43 -7.14 -13.88
C GLY A 36 -20.90 -7.17 -13.85
N MET A 37 -20.26 -5.99 -13.86
CA MET A 37 -18.81 -5.81 -13.81
C MET A 37 -18.41 -5.30 -12.43
N LYS A 38 -17.29 -5.81 -11.90
CA LYS A 38 -16.75 -5.34 -10.61
C LYS A 38 -15.57 -4.39 -10.83
N PRO A 39 -15.38 -3.36 -9.98
CA PRO A 39 -14.29 -2.40 -10.14
C PRO A 39 -12.91 -3.05 -10.21
N TYR A 40 -12.66 -4.09 -9.42
CA TYR A 40 -11.39 -4.82 -9.44
C TYR A 40 -11.16 -5.62 -10.73
N GLU A 41 -12.23 -6.13 -11.38
CA GLU A 41 -12.15 -6.83 -12.67
C GLU A 41 -11.76 -5.86 -13.78
N VAL A 42 -12.22 -4.60 -13.71
CA VAL A 42 -11.83 -3.54 -14.65
C VAL A 42 -10.39 -3.10 -14.42
N ALA A 43 -9.94 -3.04 -13.17
CA ALA A 43 -8.56 -2.70 -12.82
C ALA A 43 -7.55 -3.81 -13.20
N ASP A 44 -7.98 -5.05 -13.24
CA ASP A 44 -7.15 -6.19 -13.67
C ASP A 44 -6.99 -6.21 -15.19
N GLN A 45 -5.82 -5.82 -15.69
CA GLN A 45 -5.49 -5.82 -17.13
C GLN A 45 -5.48 -7.22 -17.78
N GLY A 46 -5.51 -8.29 -17.00
CA GLY A 46 -5.64 -9.67 -17.47
C GLY A 46 -7.09 -10.15 -17.62
N HIS A 47 -8.05 -9.41 -17.07
CA HIS A 47 -9.46 -9.79 -17.08
C HIS A 47 -10.12 -9.58 -18.45
N TRP A 48 -11.11 -10.43 -18.77
CA TRP A 48 -11.87 -10.38 -20.02
C TRP A 48 -13.37 -10.46 -19.73
N PHE A 49 -14.14 -9.59 -20.38
CA PHE A 49 -15.60 -9.50 -20.29
C PHE A 49 -16.30 -10.20 -21.43
N THR A 50 -17.55 -10.59 -21.21
CA THR A 50 -18.42 -11.19 -22.23
C THR A 50 -19.04 -10.11 -23.13
N GLN A 51 -19.59 -10.52 -24.28
CA GLN A 51 -20.33 -9.61 -25.17
C GLN A 51 -21.55 -9.01 -24.46
N GLU A 52 -22.27 -9.79 -23.67
CA GLU A 52 -23.46 -9.32 -22.95
C GLU A 52 -23.11 -8.23 -21.93
N GLN A 53 -22.05 -8.42 -21.13
CA GLN A 53 -21.60 -7.41 -20.18
C GLN A 53 -21.23 -6.09 -20.88
N VAL A 54 -20.54 -6.16 -22.01
CA VAL A 54 -20.15 -4.97 -22.78
C VAL A 54 -21.35 -4.28 -23.42
N ASN A 55 -22.36 -5.04 -23.86
CA ASN A 55 -23.61 -4.48 -24.39
C ASN A 55 -24.37 -3.74 -23.29
N LEU A 56 -24.58 -4.36 -22.12
CA LEU A 56 -25.26 -3.74 -20.98
C LEU A 56 -24.55 -2.46 -20.51
N PHE A 57 -23.22 -2.50 -20.46
CA PHE A 57 -22.38 -1.35 -20.12
C PHE A 57 -22.61 -0.20 -21.09
N HIS A 58 -22.53 -0.48 -22.42
CA HIS A 58 -22.70 0.54 -23.45
C HIS A 58 -24.11 1.13 -23.43
N ASP A 59 -25.15 0.30 -23.39
CA ASP A 59 -26.55 0.76 -23.40
C ASP A 59 -26.88 1.64 -22.19
N ARG A 60 -26.37 1.27 -21.00
CA ARG A 60 -26.55 2.09 -19.80
C ARG A 60 -25.76 3.40 -19.92
N LEU A 61 -24.54 3.35 -20.45
CA LEU A 61 -23.70 4.53 -20.65
C LEU A 61 -24.36 5.56 -21.61
N VAL A 62 -24.90 5.11 -22.74
CA VAL A 62 -25.63 5.97 -23.66
C VAL A 62 -26.80 6.66 -22.97
N LYS A 63 -27.57 5.92 -22.17
CA LYS A 63 -28.71 6.49 -21.40
C LYS A 63 -28.26 7.51 -20.35
N LEU A 64 -27.16 7.27 -19.65
CA LEU A 64 -26.64 8.17 -18.63
C LEU A 64 -26.00 9.43 -19.21
N THR A 65 -25.32 9.31 -20.34
CA THR A 65 -24.63 10.45 -20.98
C THR A 65 -25.53 11.22 -21.95
N GLY A 66 -26.59 10.60 -22.47
CA GLY A 66 -27.39 11.15 -23.56
C GLY A 66 -26.64 11.24 -24.89
N ASN A 67 -25.44 10.66 -25.00
CA ASN A 67 -24.59 10.73 -26.18
C ASN A 67 -24.61 9.40 -26.96
N PRO A 68 -25.30 9.31 -28.11
CA PRO A 68 -25.33 8.10 -28.93
C PRO A 68 -23.97 7.76 -29.56
N ASP A 69 -23.10 8.74 -29.72
CA ASP A 69 -21.76 8.60 -30.32
C ASP A 69 -20.66 8.32 -29.30
N ILE A 70 -21.01 8.01 -28.04
CA ILE A 70 -20.06 7.80 -26.96
C ILE A 70 -19.01 6.72 -27.27
N ALA A 71 -19.38 5.69 -28.04
CA ALA A 71 -18.45 4.63 -28.46
C ALA A 71 -17.36 5.16 -29.40
N ARG A 72 -17.72 6.05 -30.36
CA ARG A 72 -16.74 6.69 -31.24
C ARG A 72 -15.85 7.67 -30.49
N GLU A 73 -16.43 8.39 -29.52
CA GLU A 73 -15.67 9.27 -28.64
C GLU A 73 -14.66 8.49 -27.77
N ALA A 74 -15.06 7.35 -27.21
CA ALA A 74 -14.17 6.46 -26.45
C ALA A 74 -13.06 5.89 -27.34
N GLY A 75 -13.37 5.54 -28.58
CA GLY A 75 -12.38 5.14 -29.58
C GLY A 75 -11.33 6.25 -29.85
N ARG A 76 -11.76 7.52 -30.00
CA ARG A 76 -10.85 8.66 -30.13
C ARG A 76 -10.01 8.85 -28.86
N TYR A 77 -10.62 8.72 -27.70
CA TYR A 77 -9.93 8.85 -26.42
C TYR A 77 -8.87 7.75 -26.21
N ALA A 78 -9.11 6.55 -26.75
CA ALA A 78 -8.20 5.40 -26.60
C ALA A 78 -6.77 5.66 -27.13
N ALA A 79 -6.59 6.59 -28.08
CA ALA A 79 -5.26 6.97 -28.60
C ALA A 79 -4.79 8.33 -28.05
N SER A 80 -5.48 8.92 -27.07
CA SER A 80 -5.06 10.16 -26.42
C SER A 80 -3.86 9.93 -25.49
N PRO A 81 -3.07 10.97 -25.17
CA PRO A 81 -1.97 10.88 -24.22
C PRO A 81 -2.40 10.34 -22.86
N GLU A 82 -3.61 10.71 -22.41
CA GLU A 82 -4.17 10.32 -21.12
C GLU A 82 -4.53 8.81 -21.08
N ALA A 83 -4.92 8.25 -22.24
CA ALA A 83 -5.32 6.84 -22.31
C ALA A 83 -4.14 5.89 -22.51
N ILE A 84 -3.23 6.18 -23.43
CA ILE A 84 -2.13 5.28 -23.81
C ILE A 84 -0.77 5.66 -23.23
N GLY A 85 -0.69 6.82 -22.62
CA GLY A 85 0.55 7.40 -22.11
C GLY A 85 1.42 8.01 -23.22
N VAL A 86 2.14 9.06 -22.88
CA VAL A 86 2.98 9.86 -23.79
C VAL A 86 4.01 9.00 -24.52
N MET A 87 4.62 8.01 -23.84
CA MET A 87 5.61 7.10 -24.42
C MET A 87 5.09 6.32 -25.64
N ARG A 88 3.88 5.75 -25.56
CA ARG A 88 3.29 4.98 -26.67
C ARG A 88 2.91 5.85 -27.82
N GLN A 89 2.39 7.05 -27.57
CA GLN A 89 2.08 8.03 -28.59
C GLN A 89 3.36 8.47 -29.35
N TYR A 90 4.45 8.67 -28.62
CA TYR A 90 5.77 8.96 -29.17
C TYR A 90 6.27 7.84 -30.10
N VAL A 91 6.25 6.59 -29.65
CA VAL A 91 6.67 5.43 -30.46
C VAL A 91 5.85 5.31 -31.73
N LEU A 92 4.52 5.50 -31.65
CA LEU A 92 3.65 5.51 -32.82
C LEU A 92 4.02 6.65 -33.78
N GLY A 93 4.33 7.84 -33.28
CA GLY A 93 4.77 8.99 -34.11
C GLY A 93 6.06 8.74 -34.88
N LEU A 94 6.99 7.95 -34.36
CA LEU A 94 8.28 7.63 -35.00
C LEU A 94 8.17 6.63 -36.16
N ILE A 95 7.24 5.68 -36.10
CA ILE A 95 7.16 4.57 -37.07
C ILE A 95 6.40 4.92 -38.34
N GLY A 96 5.75 6.08 -38.38
CA GLY A 96 4.96 6.55 -39.50
C GLY A 96 3.57 5.88 -39.63
N PRO A 97 2.63 6.52 -40.34
CA PRO A 97 1.22 6.15 -40.32
C PRO A 97 0.92 4.75 -40.87
N ALA A 98 1.54 4.33 -41.97
CA ALA A 98 1.30 3.00 -42.53
C ALA A 98 1.68 1.88 -41.56
N LYS A 99 2.85 2.01 -40.92
CA LYS A 99 3.36 1.06 -39.95
C LYS A 99 2.52 1.05 -38.67
N ALA A 100 2.03 2.21 -38.24
CA ALA A 100 1.15 2.30 -37.06
C ALA A 100 -0.16 1.52 -37.27
N TYR A 101 -0.78 1.61 -38.47
CA TYR A 101 -1.99 0.83 -38.77
C TYR A 101 -1.71 -0.67 -38.92
N GLU A 102 -0.55 -1.07 -39.46
CA GLU A 102 -0.11 -2.49 -39.45
C GLU A 102 0.01 -3.01 -38.01
N MET A 103 0.61 -2.23 -37.10
CA MET A 103 0.72 -2.59 -35.70
C MET A 103 -0.64 -2.65 -34.98
N VAL A 104 -1.58 -1.77 -35.37
CA VAL A 104 -2.96 -1.83 -34.85
C VAL A 104 -3.60 -3.18 -35.17
N GLY A 105 -3.45 -3.66 -36.40
CA GLY A 105 -3.95 -4.98 -36.81
C GLY A 105 -3.38 -6.11 -35.96
N SER A 106 -2.07 -6.15 -35.78
CA SER A 106 -1.38 -7.19 -35.00
C SER A 106 -1.63 -7.08 -33.48
N ALA A 107 -1.85 -5.88 -32.96
CA ALA A 107 -2.09 -5.67 -31.53
C ALA A 107 -3.55 -5.87 -31.10
N SER A 108 -4.50 -5.86 -32.02
CA SER A 108 -5.94 -5.95 -31.74
C SER A 108 -6.31 -7.18 -30.91
N THR A 109 -5.63 -8.31 -31.10
CA THR A 109 -5.85 -9.56 -30.36
C THR A 109 -5.57 -9.45 -28.85
N LYS A 110 -4.83 -8.42 -28.42
CA LYS A 110 -4.58 -8.13 -26.99
C LYS A 110 -5.74 -7.39 -26.32
N PHE A 111 -6.67 -6.84 -27.11
CA PHE A 111 -7.80 -6.05 -26.62
C PHE A 111 -9.14 -6.71 -26.89
N THR A 112 -9.26 -7.40 -28.06
CA THR A 112 -10.49 -8.09 -28.42
C THR A 112 -10.20 -9.42 -29.08
N ARG A 113 -11.10 -10.38 -28.84
CA ARG A 113 -11.17 -11.69 -29.50
C ARG A 113 -12.43 -11.82 -30.32
N SER A 114 -13.20 -10.73 -30.47
CA SER A 114 -14.46 -10.74 -31.23
C SER A 114 -14.25 -10.72 -32.73
N SER A 115 -13.12 -10.22 -33.19
CA SER A 115 -12.82 -10.07 -34.62
C SER A 115 -11.32 -10.07 -34.90
N LYS A 116 -10.94 -10.54 -36.07
CA LYS A 116 -9.59 -10.43 -36.63
C LYS A 116 -9.45 -9.16 -37.47
N HIS A 117 -8.31 -8.49 -37.31
CA HIS A 117 -8.03 -7.26 -38.01
C HIS A 117 -6.83 -7.43 -38.92
N GLU A 118 -7.01 -7.09 -40.19
CA GLU A 118 -5.96 -7.07 -41.20
C GLU A 118 -5.83 -5.67 -41.79
N SER A 119 -4.61 -5.19 -42.00
CA SER A 119 -4.37 -3.89 -42.61
C SER A 119 -3.45 -4.01 -43.80
N ARG A 120 -3.77 -3.26 -44.88
CA ARG A 120 -2.93 -3.18 -46.05
C ARG A 120 -2.86 -1.75 -46.61
N LYS A 121 -1.71 -1.38 -47.10
CA LYS A 121 -1.53 -0.10 -47.80
C LYS A 121 -2.09 -0.20 -49.22
N LEU A 122 -2.98 0.72 -49.56
CA LEU A 122 -3.49 0.89 -50.94
C LEU A 122 -2.65 1.90 -51.72
N ALA A 123 -2.88 1.97 -53.03
CA ALA A 123 -2.25 2.98 -53.88
C ALA A 123 -2.56 4.40 -53.38
N GLY A 124 -1.57 5.27 -53.41
CA GLY A 124 -1.67 6.63 -52.87
C GLY A 124 -1.57 6.66 -51.36
N ASN A 125 -2.25 7.62 -50.74
CA ASN A 125 -2.19 7.85 -49.27
C ASN A 125 -3.39 7.22 -48.57
N ARG A 126 -3.73 5.98 -48.93
CA ARG A 126 -4.87 5.23 -48.40
C ARG A 126 -4.42 3.95 -47.70
N ILE A 127 -5.05 3.66 -46.57
CA ILE A 127 -4.84 2.44 -45.82
C ILE A 127 -6.19 1.75 -45.64
N GLU A 128 -6.26 0.48 -45.94
CA GLU A 128 -7.43 -0.36 -45.72
C GLU A 128 -7.24 -1.17 -44.46
N VAL A 129 -8.25 -1.18 -43.59
CA VAL A 129 -8.34 -2.07 -42.44
C VAL A 129 -9.62 -2.89 -42.58
N THR A 130 -9.48 -4.20 -42.53
CA THR A 130 -10.59 -5.14 -42.60
C THR A 130 -10.75 -5.78 -41.24
N ALA A 131 -11.96 -5.75 -40.68
CA ALA A 131 -12.33 -6.46 -39.44
C ALA A 131 -13.28 -7.60 -39.79
N THR A 132 -12.84 -8.83 -39.57
CA THR A 132 -13.61 -10.05 -39.81
C THR A 132 -14.08 -10.61 -38.45
N PRO A 133 -15.40 -10.69 -38.17
CA PRO A 133 -15.91 -11.25 -36.95
C PRO A 133 -15.48 -12.73 -36.79
N GLU A 134 -15.24 -13.15 -35.55
CA GLU A 134 -15.04 -14.57 -35.24
C GLU A 134 -16.36 -15.32 -35.34
N GLU A 135 -16.30 -16.61 -35.68
CA GLU A 135 -17.47 -17.44 -35.90
C GLU A 135 -18.31 -17.57 -34.60
N GLY A 136 -19.61 -17.28 -34.71
CA GLY A 136 -20.53 -17.32 -33.56
C GLY A 136 -20.55 -16.09 -32.66
N VAL A 137 -19.80 -15.00 -33.00
CA VAL A 137 -19.81 -13.75 -32.25
C VAL A 137 -20.80 -12.77 -32.89
N ALA A 138 -21.76 -12.29 -32.08
CA ALA A 138 -22.75 -11.28 -32.48
C ALA A 138 -22.30 -9.88 -32.04
N GLU A 139 -21.43 -9.23 -32.81
CA GLU A 139 -21.03 -7.84 -32.56
C GLU A 139 -22.22 -6.88 -32.65
N GLN A 140 -22.07 -5.66 -32.11
CA GLN A 140 -23.07 -4.60 -32.14
C GLN A 140 -22.57 -3.37 -32.89
N PRO A 141 -23.48 -2.51 -33.44
CA PRO A 141 -23.10 -1.36 -34.24
C PRO A 141 -22.13 -0.37 -33.56
N PHE A 142 -22.21 -0.22 -32.24
CA PHE A 142 -21.33 0.67 -31.50
C PHE A 142 -19.85 0.25 -31.56
N GLN A 143 -19.55 -1.02 -31.83
CA GLN A 143 -18.17 -1.51 -31.98
C GLN A 143 -17.55 -1.01 -33.28
N CYS A 144 -18.32 -0.89 -34.36
CA CYS A 144 -17.87 -0.21 -35.57
C CYS A 144 -17.59 1.27 -35.32
N ALA A 145 -18.47 1.95 -34.58
CA ALA A 145 -18.27 3.36 -34.22
C ALA A 145 -17.00 3.54 -33.35
N ASN A 146 -16.75 2.66 -32.39
CA ASN A 146 -15.53 2.67 -31.59
C ASN A 146 -14.26 2.49 -32.44
N ARG A 147 -14.26 1.54 -33.38
CA ARG A 147 -13.14 1.33 -34.35
C ARG A 147 -12.87 2.56 -35.18
N ILE A 148 -13.93 3.20 -35.72
CA ILE A 148 -13.78 4.43 -36.51
C ILE A 148 -13.13 5.52 -35.65
N GLY A 149 -13.61 5.73 -34.42
CA GLY A 149 -13.02 6.68 -33.48
C GLY A 149 -11.53 6.41 -33.20
N PHE A 150 -11.17 5.14 -33.02
CA PHE A 150 -9.77 4.74 -32.82
C PHE A 150 -8.89 5.02 -34.06
N PHE A 151 -9.37 4.74 -35.27
CA PHE A 151 -8.63 5.05 -36.50
C PHE A 151 -8.48 6.56 -36.71
N GLU A 152 -9.50 7.34 -36.36
CA GLU A 152 -9.42 8.80 -36.36
C GLU A 152 -8.30 9.29 -35.43
N ALA A 153 -8.25 8.75 -34.20
CA ALA A 153 -7.26 9.13 -33.22
C ALA A 153 -5.82 8.76 -33.64
N VAL A 154 -5.62 7.57 -34.21
CA VAL A 154 -4.32 7.19 -34.77
C VAL A 154 -3.86 8.15 -35.87
N SER A 155 -4.76 8.58 -36.77
CA SER A 155 -4.41 9.57 -37.79
C SER A 155 -4.06 10.95 -37.21
N MET A 156 -4.74 11.36 -36.11
CA MET A 156 -4.48 12.64 -35.47
C MET A 156 -3.07 12.75 -34.87
N ILE A 157 -2.46 11.63 -34.47
CA ILE A 157 -1.06 11.58 -33.99
C ILE A 157 -0.10 12.10 -35.10
N PHE A 158 -0.40 11.82 -36.35
CA PHE A 158 0.48 12.19 -37.49
C PHE A 158 0.12 13.52 -38.13
N ASN A 159 -1.16 13.82 -38.32
CA ASN A 159 -1.62 14.92 -39.16
C ASN A 159 -2.36 16.04 -38.41
N ARG A 160 -2.61 15.91 -37.11
CA ARG A 160 -3.44 16.84 -36.30
C ARG A 160 -4.83 17.18 -36.87
N GLU A 161 -5.28 16.44 -37.87
CA GLU A 161 -6.58 16.60 -38.50
C GLU A 161 -7.29 15.25 -38.63
N LEU A 162 -8.62 15.25 -38.51
CA LEU A 162 -9.42 14.05 -38.68
C LEU A 162 -9.29 13.51 -40.11
N PRO A 163 -9.01 12.23 -40.32
CA PRO A 163 -8.99 11.61 -41.64
C PRO A 163 -10.42 11.45 -42.15
N ARG A 164 -10.57 11.39 -43.49
CA ARG A 164 -11.78 10.84 -44.08
C ARG A 164 -11.70 9.31 -44.00
N ILE A 165 -12.70 8.68 -43.41
CA ILE A 165 -12.80 7.23 -43.35
C ILE A 165 -14.06 6.80 -44.08
N ASP A 166 -13.88 6.09 -45.17
CA ASP A 166 -14.97 5.46 -45.91
C ASP A 166 -15.18 4.04 -45.33
N HIS A 167 -16.44 3.63 -45.15
CA HIS A 167 -16.82 2.32 -44.62
C HIS A 167 -17.72 1.62 -45.66
N PRO A 168 -17.11 1.11 -46.78
CA PRO A 168 -17.86 0.59 -47.92
C PRO A 168 -18.57 -0.75 -47.64
N GLU A 169 -18.00 -1.60 -46.81
CA GLU A 169 -18.58 -2.89 -46.40
C GLU A 169 -18.77 -2.92 -44.90
N CYS A 170 -19.96 -3.36 -44.42
CA CYS A 170 -20.30 -3.38 -43.02
C CYS A 170 -21.22 -4.57 -42.71
N ILE A 171 -20.86 -5.38 -41.72
CA ILE A 171 -21.64 -6.54 -41.28
C ILE A 171 -23.08 -6.18 -40.89
N PHE A 172 -23.32 -4.97 -40.37
CA PHE A 172 -24.65 -4.46 -40.04
C PHE A 172 -25.46 -3.99 -41.26
N LYS A 173 -24.85 -3.99 -42.43
CA LYS A 173 -25.51 -3.71 -43.73
C LYS A 173 -25.69 -4.98 -44.57
N GLY A 174 -25.33 -6.16 -44.03
CA GLY A 174 -25.45 -7.44 -44.70
C GLY A 174 -24.16 -7.98 -45.32
N ASP A 175 -23.03 -7.28 -45.18
CA ASP A 175 -21.75 -7.73 -45.68
C ASP A 175 -21.10 -8.76 -44.75
N LYS A 176 -20.08 -9.48 -45.23
CA LYS A 176 -19.36 -10.51 -44.43
C LYS A 176 -18.29 -9.94 -43.50
N VAL A 177 -17.81 -8.73 -43.80
CA VAL A 177 -16.72 -8.06 -43.07
C VAL A 177 -17.02 -6.56 -42.95
N CYS A 178 -16.34 -5.92 -41.99
CA CYS A 178 -16.29 -4.47 -41.92
C CYS A 178 -14.98 -3.98 -42.59
N ARG A 179 -15.09 -3.22 -43.69
CA ARG A 179 -13.93 -2.67 -44.42
C ARG A 179 -13.87 -1.17 -44.24
N TYR A 180 -12.76 -0.67 -43.74
CA TYR A 180 -12.51 0.76 -43.51
C TYR A 180 -11.39 1.23 -44.41
N VAL A 181 -11.67 2.25 -45.24
CA VAL A 181 -10.65 2.89 -46.07
C VAL A 181 -10.33 4.26 -45.50
N ILE A 182 -9.14 4.38 -44.95
CA ILE A 182 -8.65 5.58 -44.29
C ILE A 182 -7.87 6.43 -45.27
N HIS A 183 -8.36 7.64 -45.56
CA HIS A 183 -7.72 8.59 -46.42
C HIS A 183 -6.84 9.54 -45.62
N MET A 184 -5.54 9.34 -45.70
CA MET A 184 -4.59 10.23 -45.05
C MET A 184 -4.36 11.47 -45.91
N LYS A 185 -4.40 12.65 -45.32
CA LYS A 185 -4.02 13.88 -46.04
C LYS A 185 -2.55 13.78 -46.42
N ARG A 186 -2.26 14.20 -47.67
CA ARG A 186 -0.88 14.29 -48.15
C ARG A 186 -0.16 15.41 -47.41
N ASN A 187 1.05 15.13 -46.99
CA ASN A 187 1.94 16.14 -46.42
C ASN A 187 2.10 17.29 -47.44
N ARG A 188 1.96 18.55 -46.98
CA ARG A 188 2.06 19.74 -47.83
C ARG A 188 3.41 19.81 -48.54
N ALA A 189 4.49 19.41 -47.90
CA ALA A 189 5.81 19.33 -48.51
C ALA A 189 5.84 18.36 -49.69
N PHE A 190 5.25 17.16 -49.56
CA PHE A 190 5.13 16.19 -50.65
C PHE A 190 4.33 16.73 -51.84
N VAL A 191 3.26 17.50 -51.60
CA VAL A 191 2.49 18.16 -52.68
C VAL A 191 3.36 19.17 -53.39
N ILE A 192 4.12 20.01 -52.70
CA ILE A 192 5.01 21.02 -53.28
C ILE A 192 6.14 20.36 -54.09
N GLN A 193 6.72 19.25 -53.58
CA GLN A 193 7.72 18.47 -54.30
C GLN A 193 7.18 17.90 -55.63
N ASN A 194 5.94 17.38 -55.63
CA ASN A 194 5.30 16.87 -56.84
C ASN A 194 4.98 18.00 -57.83
N VAL A 195 4.53 19.17 -57.33
CA VAL A 195 4.33 20.36 -58.17
C VAL A 195 5.65 20.80 -58.78
N ARG A 196 6.73 20.85 -58.02
CA ARG A 196 8.07 21.15 -58.52
C ARG A 196 8.51 20.17 -59.61
N ASN A 197 8.35 18.87 -59.39
CA ASN A 197 8.77 17.84 -60.33
C ASN A 197 7.96 17.90 -61.61
N LEU A 198 6.64 18.15 -61.51
CA LEU A 198 5.78 18.37 -62.70
C LEU A 198 6.16 19.66 -63.47
N ALA A 199 6.39 20.74 -62.70
CA ALA A 199 6.83 22.01 -63.34
C ALA A 199 8.20 21.86 -64.02
N ALA A 200 9.16 21.18 -63.42
CA ALA A 200 10.46 20.89 -64.01
C ALA A 200 10.31 20.04 -65.29
N PHE A 201 9.43 19.04 -65.27
CA PHE A 201 9.15 18.22 -66.46
C PHE A 201 8.53 19.05 -67.62
N LEU A 202 7.53 19.88 -67.28
CA LEU A 202 6.88 20.74 -68.28
C LEU A 202 7.85 21.80 -68.88
N LEU A 203 8.71 22.36 -67.99
CA LEU A 203 9.75 23.30 -68.43
C LEU A 203 10.78 22.65 -69.37
N LEU A 204 11.20 21.41 -69.05
CA LEU A 204 12.09 20.64 -69.90
C LEU A 204 11.47 20.39 -71.27
N LEU A 205 10.20 20.03 -71.33
CA LEU A 205 9.48 19.80 -72.57
C LEU A 205 9.34 21.05 -73.34
N ALA A 206 9.05 22.21 -72.76
CA ALA A 206 9.04 23.51 -73.38
C ALA A 206 10.40 23.90 -73.98
N VAL A 207 11.50 23.69 -73.20
CA VAL A 207 12.87 23.93 -73.71
C VAL A 207 13.16 23.11 -74.97
N LEU A 208 12.77 21.83 -75.01
CA LEU A 208 12.95 20.95 -76.15
C LEU A 208 12.19 21.45 -77.37
N VAL A 209 10.95 21.91 -77.25
CA VAL A 209 10.15 22.46 -78.31
C VAL A 209 10.74 23.80 -78.86
N PHE A 210 11.13 24.69 -77.89
CA PHE A 210 11.72 25.99 -78.33
C PHE A 210 13.09 25.83 -79.00
N LEU A 211 13.88 24.80 -78.61
CA LEU A 211 15.15 24.48 -79.28
C LEU A 211 14.95 24.14 -80.75
N THR A 212 13.83 23.56 -81.18
CA THR A 212 13.54 23.25 -82.58
C THR A 212 13.07 24.49 -83.36
N ILE A 213 12.52 25.52 -82.69
CA ILE A 213 11.96 26.71 -83.29
C ILE A 213 13.02 27.82 -83.40
N ASN A 214 13.73 28.14 -82.33
CA ASN A 214 14.77 29.17 -82.26
C ASN A 214 15.86 28.81 -81.27
N PRO A 215 16.92 28.10 -81.69
CA PRO A 215 17.92 27.55 -80.77
C PRO A 215 18.73 28.62 -80.02
N LEU A 216 19.09 29.73 -80.65
CA LEU A 216 19.87 30.79 -79.97
C LEU A 216 19.08 31.45 -78.84
N PHE A 217 17.85 31.86 -79.06
CA PHE A 217 16.97 32.47 -78.08
C PHE A 217 16.67 31.50 -76.92
N THR A 218 16.55 30.21 -77.23
CA THR A 218 16.29 29.19 -76.28
C THR A 218 17.47 29.01 -75.29
N VAL A 219 18.71 29.01 -75.77
CA VAL A 219 19.92 28.88 -74.95
C VAL A 219 20.15 30.14 -74.11
N GLU A 220 19.96 31.33 -74.65
CA GLU A 220 20.27 32.58 -73.96
C GLU A 220 19.19 33.02 -72.97
N THR A 221 17.92 32.67 -73.17
CA THR A 221 16.82 33.20 -72.35
C THR A 221 15.97 32.11 -71.70
N VAL A 222 15.50 31.10 -72.44
CA VAL A 222 14.53 30.12 -71.94
C VAL A 222 15.16 29.15 -70.92
N ILE A 223 16.37 28.66 -71.18
CA ILE A 223 17.08 27.74 -70.27
C ILE A 223 17.41 28.42 -68.93
N PRO A 224 18.03 29.63 -68.93
CA PRO A 224 18.32 30.30 -67.65
C PRO A 224 17.04 30.58 -66.81
N VAL A 225 15.96 31.04 -67.49
CA VAL A 225 14.68 31.29 -66.78
C VAL A 225 14.08 29.99 -66.22
N ALA A 226 14.11 28.90 -66.98
CA ALA A 226 13.63 27.62 -66.54
C ALA A 226 14.43 27.09 -65.28
N ILE A 227 15.77 27.24 -65.29
CA ILE A 227 16.63 26.88 -64.16
C ILE A 227 16.28 27.72 -62.96
N VAL A 228 16.10 29.04 -63.11
CA VAL A 228 15.74 29.91 -61.96
C VAL A 228 14.40 29.50 -61.37
N ILE A 229 13.39 29.18 -62.16
CA ILE A 229 12.07 28.74 -61.66
C ILE A 229 12.19 27.42 -60.90
N VAL A 230 12.93 26.44 -61.43
CA VAL A 230 13.13 25.14 -60.73
C VAL A 230 13.90 25.32 -59.46
N LEU A 231 14.92 26.19 -59.39
CA LEU A 231 15.67 26.50 -58.19
C LEU A 231 14.79 27.17 -57.12
N LEU A 232 13.95 28.16 -57.53
CA LEU A 232 13.02 28.81 -56.60
C LEU A 232 12.01 27.83 -56.01
N LEU A 233 11.41 26.97 -56.85
CA LEU A 233 10.50 25.92 -56.38
C LEU A 233 11.19 24.93 -55.46
N SER A 234 12.46 24.58 -55.71
CA SER A 234 13.27 23.72 -54.87
C SER A 234 13.55 24.35 -53.52
N LEU A 235 13.91 25.63 -53.46
CA LEU A 235 14.12 26.38 -52.21
C LEU A 235 12.84 26.46 -51.37
N VAL A 236 11.69 26.68 -52.02
CA VAL A 236 10.40 26.71 -51.29
C VAL A 236 10.06 25.33 -50.73
N ALA A 237 10.29 24.26 -51.50
CA ALA A 237 10.07 22.90 -51.02
C ALA A 237 10.96 22.56 -49.85
N GLU A 238 12.28 22.85 -49.94
CA GLU A 238 13.25 22.58 -48.87
C GLU A 238 12.96 23.40 -47.61
N ASN A 239 12.58 24.65 -47.75
CA ASN A 239 12.23 25.49 -46.58
C ASN A 239 10.98 24.98 -45.84
N LYS A 240 10.01 24.42 -46.59
CA LYS A 240 8.83 23.77 -45.99
C LYS A 240 9.19 22.46 -45.27
N ASP A 241 10.02 21.61 -45.88
CA ASP A 241 10.51 20.37 -45.27
C ASP A 241 11.30 20.65 -43.98
N LYS A 242 12.21 21.64 -44.00
CA LYS A 242 12.97 22.08 -42.82
C LYS A 242 12.04 22.55 -41.70
N LYS A 243 10.99 23.30 -42.03
CA LYS A 243 10.03 23.80 -41.02
C LYS A 243 9.22 22.65 -40.39
N GLU A 244 8.79 21.66 -41.19
CA GLU A 244 8.08 20.48 -40.67
C GLU A 244 8.97 19.60 -39.78
N ILE A 245 10.24 19.36 -40.22
CA ILE A 245 11.22 18.61 -39.44
C ILE A 245 11.49 19.34 -38.12
N LYS A 246 11.69 20.66 -38.14
CA LYS A 246 11.91 21.45 -36.92
C LYS A 246 10.73 21.35 -35.95
N THR A 247 9.50 21.52 -36.45
CA THR A 247 8.30 21.40 -35.61
C THR A 247 8.15 19.98 -34.99
N SER A 248 8.50 18.95 -35.77
CA SER A 248 8.50 17.57 -35.28
C SER A 248 9.58 17.37 -34.22
N LEU A 249 10.76 17.94 -34.40
CA LEU A 249 11.86 17.89 -33.45
C LEU A 249 11.51 18.58 -32.13
N ASP A 250 10.95 19.80 -32.22
CA ASP A 250 10.51 20.58 -31.04
C ASP A 250 9.46 19.80 -30.23
N ASN A 251 8.48 19.19 -30.91
CA ASN A 251 7.48 18.33 -30.24
C ASN A 251 8.12 17.09 -29.59
N LEU A 252 9.17 16.53 -30.18
CA LEU A 252 9.92 15.40 -29.62
C LEU A 252 10.67 15.80 -28.36
N TRP A 253 11.31 16.96 -28.34
CA TRP A 253 12.00 17.49 -27.16
C TRP A 253 11.04 17.71 -26.01
N GLU A 254 9.91 18.39 -26.26
CA GLU A 254 8.88 18.66 -25.25
C GLU A 254 8.31 17.35 -24.66
N SER A 255 8.05 16.35 -25.50
CA SER A 255 7.57 15.03 -25.05
C SER A 255 8.65 14.27 -24.26
N SER A 256 9.92 14.42 -24.65
CA SER A 256 11.06 13.80 -23.95
C SER A 256 11.25 14.39 -22.55
N ASP A 257 11.17 15.71 -22.43
CA ASP A 257 11.30 16.41 -21.15
C ASP A 257 10.18 16.01 -20.20
N GLN A 258 8.92 15.97 -20.67
CA GLN A 258 7.78 15.50 -19.88
C GLN A 258 7.95 14.06 -19.39
N LEU A 259 8.53 13.20 -20.25
CA LEU A 259 8.84 11.81 -19.91
C LEU A 259 9.93 11.69 -18.84
N LEU A 260 10.98 12.46 -18.98
CA LEU A 260 12.08 12.49 -17.99
C LEU A 260 11.58 12.97 -16.63
N ASP A 261 10.72 13.99 -16.62
CA ASP A 261 10.10 14.48 -15.38
C ASP A 261 9.22 13.41 -14.73
N GLN A 262 8.43 12.69 -15.53
CA GLN A 262 7.58 11.62 -15.03
C GLN A 262 8.39 10.42 -14.49
N ILE A 263 9.48 10.05 -15.18
CA ILE A 263 10.41 9.00 -14.74
C ILE A 263 11.09 9.42 -13.44
N ASN A 264 11.60 10.63 -13.35
CA ASN A 264 12.24 11.17 -12.15
C ASN A 264 11.27 11.19 -10.97
N MET A 265 10.03 11.61 -11.20
CA MET A 265 8.98 11.62 -10.18
C MET A 265 8.68 10.20 -9.69
N ASN A 266 8.47 9.24 -10.59
CA ASN A 266 8.22 7.85 -10.24
C ASN A 266 9.41 7.20 -9.51
N TYR A 267 10.64 7.51 -9.93
CA TYR A 267 11.87 7.04 -9.30
C TYR A 267 12.00 7.57 -7.87
N ASN A 268 11.78 8.87 -7.67
CA ASN A 268 11.82 9.48 -6.34
C ASN A 268 10.73 8.94 -5.42
N ASN A 269 9.53 8.71 -5.95
CA ASN A 269 8.43 8.08 -5.20
C ASN A 269 8.79 6.65 -4.77
N ALA A 270 9.38 5.86 -5.66
CA ALA A 270 9.82 4.50 -5.35
C ALA A 270 10.96 4.47 -4.31
N LEU A 271 11.93 5.38 -4.43
CA LEU A 271 13.01 5.52 -3.44
C LEU A 271 12.46 5.87 -2.06
N MET A 272 11.55 6.84 -1.99
CA MET A 272 10.93 7.26 -0.73
C MET A 272 10.12 6.12 -0.10
N THR A 273 9.32 5.42 -0.89
CA THR A 273 8.55 4.26 -0.42
C THR A 273 9.46 3.17 0.14
N ASN A 274 10.59 2.92 -0.51
CA ASN A 274 11.58 1.95 -0.05
C ASN A 274 12.28 2.40 1.26
N GLU A 275 12.69 3.68 1.35
CA GLU A 275 13.30 4.25 2.56
C GLU A 275 12.36 4.15 3.75
N ILE A 276 11.10 4.53 3.55
CA ILE A 276 10.04 4.38 4.54
C ILE A 276 9.91 2.93 4.98
N GLY A 277 9.81 2.00 4.04
CA GLY A 277 9.72 0.57 4.32
C GLY A 277 10.90 0.04 5.14
N GLN A 278 12.13 0.46 4.82
CA GLN A 278 13.33 0.03 5.55
C GLN A 278 13.39 0.57 6.99
N VAL A 279 13.00 1.83 7.21
CA VAL A 279 13.00 2.42 8.55
C VAL A 279 11.96 1.75 9.44
N ILE A 280 10.78 1.51 8.89
CA ILE A 280 9.65 0.94 9.61
C ILE A 280 9.87 -0.55 9.92
N SER A 281 10.47 -1.32 9.00
CA SER A 281 10.68 -2.76 9.18
C SER A 281 11.53 -3.13 10.41
N ARG A 282 12.25 -2.16 10.98
CA ARG A 282 13.07 -2.33 12.19
C ARG A 282 12.31 -2.03 13.49
N GLN A 283 11.09 -1.53 13.40
CA GLN A 283 10.31 -1.11 14.55
C GLN A 283 9.12 -2.05 14.76
N THR A 284 8.86 -2.37 16.02
CA THR A 284 7.76 -3.25 16.42
C THR A 284 6.67 -2.51 17.20
N ASN A 285 6.93 -1.25 17.59
CA ASN A 285 5.98 -0.42 18.33
C ASN A 285 5.32 0.58 17.36
N ILE A 286 3.99 0.68 17.42
CA ILE A 286 3.19 1.58 16.58
C ILE A 286 3.59 3.04 16.77
N ASP A 287 3.80 3.48 18.01
CA ASP A 287 4.16 4.87 18.31
C ASP A 287 5.51 5.26 17.68
N ASP A 288 6.51 4.36 17.74
CA ASP A 288 7.81 4.57 17.13
C ASP A 288 7.71 4.58 15.60
N ILE A 289 6.89 3.71 15.01
CA ILE A 289 6.58 3.68 13.58
C ILE A 289 6.00 5.03 13.15
N LEU A 290 4.96 5.50 13.83
CA LEU A 290 4.27 6.74 13.48
C LEU A 290 5.18 7.97 13.64
N LEU A 291 5.98 8.02 14.70
CA LEU A 291 6.94 9.11 14.92
C LEU A 291 8.00 9.16 13.80
N SER A 292 8.57 8.01 13.47
CA SER A 292 9.56 7.91 12.37
C SER A 292 8.96 8.31 11.02
N MET A 293 7.72 7.91 10.76
CA MET A 293 6.98 8.28 9.55
C MET A 293 6.82 9.79 9.43
N VAL A 294 6.35 10.43 10.51
CA VAL A 294 6.14 11.88 10.54
C VAL A 294 7.45 12.62 10.29
N GLN A 295 8.56 12.18 10.89
CA GLN A 295 9.89 12.77 10.67
C GLN A 295 10.38 12.63 9.22
N ILE A 296 10.14 11.47 8.59
CA ILE A 296 10.50 11.25 7.18
C ILE A 296 9.66 12.16 6.28
N LEU A 297 8.34 12.22 6.51
CA LEU A 297 7.42 13.06 5.73
C LEU A 297 7.80 14.54 5.85
N GLU A 298 8.08 15.04 7.06
CA GLU A 298 8.52 16.41 7.32
C GLU A 298 9.84 16.74 6.59
N LYS A 299 10.80 15.82 6.63
CA LYS A 299 12.14 16.05 6.07
C LYS A 299 12.19 15.95 4.56
N ARG A 300 11.36 15.08 3.95
CA ARG A 300 11.45 14.72 2.54
C ARG A 300 10.38 15.36 1.66
N LEU A 301 9.26 15.74 2.24
CA LEU A 301 8.14 16.34 1.51
C LEU A 301 8.07 17.85 1.77
N ASP A 302 7.77 18.61 0.73
CA ASP A 302 7.63 20.08 0.81
C ASP A 302 6.19 20.48 1.18
N TYR A 303 5.68 19.90 2.30
CA TYR A 303 4.39 20.30 2.89
C TYR A 303 4.62 21.07 4.18
N ASP A 304 3.74 22.05 4.44
CA ASP A 304 3.85 22.85 5.67
C ASP A 304 3.46 22.01 6.90
N ARG A 305 2.48 21.11 6.74
CA ARG A 305 1.99 20.24 7.82
C ARG A 305 1.56 18.87 7.31
N GLY A 306 1.62 17.91 8.20
CA GLY A 306 1.07 16.58 7.96
C GLY A 306 0.57 15.93 9.25
N LEU A 307 -0.42 15.05 9.13
CA LEU A 307 -0.98 14.31 10.26
C LEU A 307 -1.36 12.88 9.87
N ILE A 308 -1.33 12.01 10.86
CA ILE A 308 -1.82 10.64 10.78
C ILE A 308 -2.92 10.48 11.83
N LEU A 309 -4.09 10.08 11.37
CA LEU A 309 -5.22 9.67 12.20
C LEU A 309 -5.39 8.16 12.07
N LEU A 310 -5.61 7.45 13.16
CA LEU A 310 -5.92 6.02 13.13
C LEU A 310 -7.31 5.76 13.72
N THR A 311 -7.91 4.65 13.34
CA THR A 311 -9.13 4.16 13.97
C THR A 311 -8.81 3.67 15.39
N ASN A 312 -9.70 3.96 16.34
CA ASN A 312 -9.60 3.39 17.68
C ASN A 312 -9.92 1.88 17.67
N ARG A 313 -9.74 1.21 18.82
CA ARG A 313 -9.96 -0.24 18.94
C ARG A 313 -11.40 -0.67 18.59
N GLU A 314 -12.38 0.17 18.91
CA GLU A 314 -13.80 -0.07 18.62
C GLU A 314 -14.16 0.24 17.17
N LYS A 315 -13.23 0.82 16.38
CA LYS A 315 -13.43 1.24 14.98
C LYS A 315 -14.60 2.22 14.77
N ASP A 316 -14.96 2.96 15.81
CA ASP A 316 -16.08 3.91 15.79
C ASP A 316 -15.66 5.36 15.54
N ARG A 317 -14.35 5.67 15.63
CA ARG A 317 -13.81 7.02 15.43
C ARG A 317 -12.35 7.01 14.98
N LEU A 318 -11.94 8.09 14.29
CA LEU A 318 -10.53 8.40 14.04
C LEU A 318 -10.00 9.27 15.17
N VAL A 319 -8.79 8.97 15.61
CA VAL A 319 -8.04 9.69 16.64
C VAL A 319 -6.70 10.16 16.09
N PHE A 320 -6.25 11.33 16.55
CA PHE A 320 -4.94 11.85 16.19
C PHE A 320 -3.83 11.02 16.85
N CYS A 321 -2.87 10.57 16.06
CA CYS A 321 -1.74 9.78 16.53
C CYS A 321 -0.41 10.52 16.39
N ALA A 322 -0.12 11.10 15.23
CA ALA A 322 1.13 11.78 14.97
C ALA A 322 0.94 12.92 13.95
N GLY A 323 1.82 13.91 13.96
CA GLY A 323 1.78 15.02 13.00
C GLY A 323 2.98 15.96 13.16
N PHE A 324 3.25 16.76 12.13
CA PHE A 324 4.28 17.77 12.07
C PHE A 324 3.75 19.12 11.59
N GLY A 325 4.44 20.20 11.89
CA GLY A 325 4.11 21.55 11.42
C GLY A 325 2.96 22.23 12.17
N TYR A 326 2.37 21.60 13.19
CA TYR A 326 1.29 22.16 14.01
C TYR A 326 1.84 22.84 15.28
N SER A 327 1.20 23.93 15.72
CA SER A 327 1.49 24.54 17.03
C SER A 327 1.02 23.64 18.18
N GLU A 328 1.53 23.86 19.39
CA GLU A 328 1.09 23.10 20.58
C GLU A 328 -0.42 23.21 20.83
N GLU A 329 -1.01 24.39 20.59
CA GLU A 329 -2.46 24.62 20.72
C GLU A 329 -3.25 23.79 19.69
N GLN A 330 -2.75 23.75 18.43
CA GLN A 330 -3.37 22.96 17.36
C GLN A 330 -3.24 21.45 17.64
N LEU A 331 -2.10 21.00 18.14
CA LEU A 331 -1.92 19.59 18.56
C LEU A 331 -2.85 19.23 19.71
N ALA A 332 -3.00 20.10 20.70
CA ALA A 332 -3.95 19.89 21.80
C ALA A 332 -5.41 19.82 21.31
N LEU A 333 -5.75 20.65 20.31
CA LEU A 333 -7.06 20.60 19.66
C LEU A 333 -7.29 19.27 18.90
N LEU A 334 -6.30 18.85 18.10
CA LEU A 334 -6.38 17.60 17.32
C LEU A 334 -6.52 16.38 18.24
N LYS A 335 -5.73 16.31 19.33
CA LYS A 335 -5.81 15.23 20.33
C LYS A 335 -7.17 15.15 21.04
N LYS A 336 -7.84 16.28 21.24
CA LYS A 336 -9.19 16.34 21.84
C LYS A 336 -10.31 16.10 20.84
N THR A 337 -10.01 16.14 19.53
CA THR A 337 -11.04 16.01 18.48
C THR A 337 -11.17 14.55 18.08
N ALA A 338 -12.39 14.01 18.19
CA ALA A 338 -12.74 12.71 17.67
C ALA A 338 -13.60 12.84 16.40
N PHE A 339 -13.22 12.11 15.36
CA PHE A 339 -13.96 12.06 14.09
C PHE A 339 -14.77 10.76 14.06
N HIS A 340 -16.07 10.88 14.31
CA HIS A 340 -16.96 9.72 14.43
C HIS A 340 -17.21 9.04 13.09
N LEU A 341 -16.99 7.74 13.01
CA LEU A 341 -17.20 6.88 11.84
C LEU A 341 -18.57 6.23 11.82
N ASN A 342 -19.18 6.05 12.98
CA ASN A 342 -20.48 5.40 13.18
C ASN A 342 -21.70 6.30 12.79
N ARG A 343 -21.45 7.48 12.24
CA ARG A 343 -22.50 8.40 11.76
C ARG A 343 -22.54 8.40 10.24
N PRO A 344 -23.53 7.75 9.60
CA PRO A 344 -23.63 7.65 8.14
C PRO A 344 -23.71 9.03 7.45
N GLU A 345 -24.32 10.01 8.11
CA GLU A 345 -24.48 11.39 7.64
C GLU A 345 -23.22 12.26 7.79
N SER A 346 -22.14 11.72 8.35
CA SER A 346 -20.90 12.50 8.53
C SER A 346 -20.30 12.89 7.19
N LYS A 347 -20.17 14.21 6.97
CA LYS A 347 -19.61 14.84 5.77
C LYS A 347 -18.18 15.36 5.98
N GLY A 348 -17.51 15.01 7.07
CA GLY A 348 -16.12 15.41 7.30
C GLY A 348 -15.17 14.74 6.29
N ALA A 349 -14.26 15.50 5.68
CA ALA A 349 -13.37 15.01 4.62
C ALA A 349 -12.61 13.74 5.01
N PHE A 350 -12.06 13.65 6.23
CA PHE A 350 -11.35 12.46 6.72
C PHE A 350 -12.27 11.24 6.84
N VAL A 351 -13.51 11.44 7.31
CA VAL A 351 -14.49 10.36 7.46
C VAL A 351 -14.95 9.87 6.08
N VAL A 352 -15.21 10.79 5.15
CA VAL A 352 -15.61 10.46 3.77
C VAL A 352 -14.47 9.71 3.05
N ALA A 353 -13.23 10.22 3.13
CA ALA A 353 -12.09 9.57 2.49
C ALA A 353 -11.87 8.15 3.00
N LEU A 354 -12.00 7.90 4.32
CA LEU A 354 -11.87 6.57 4.90
C LEU A 354 -13.03 5.65 4.52
N ARG A 355 -14.27 6.13 4.62
CA ARG A 355 -15.48 5.35 4.31
C ARG A 355 -15.57 4.94 2.85
N GLU A 356 -15.24 5.88 1.94
CA GLU A 356 -15.25 5.64 0.50
C GLU A 356 -13.95 5.04 -0.02
N GLN A 357 -12.96 4.87 0.87
CA GLN A 357 -11.63 4.35 0.55
C GLN A 357 -10.98 5.03 -0.65
N ARG A 358 -11.21 6.34 -0.79
CA ARG A 358 -10.66 7.17 -1.87
C ARG A 358 -9.96 8.41 -1.35
N PRO A 359 -8.87 8.85 -1.99
CA PRO A 359 -8.21 10.09 -1.63
C PRO A 359 -9.07 11.29 -2.01
N LEU A 360 -8.90 12.38 -1.27
CA LEU A 360 -9.49 13.68 -1.57
C LEU A 360 -8.38 14.71 -1.73
N LEU A 361 -8.41 15.44 -2.84
CA LEU A 361 -7.57 16.60 -3.12
C LEU A 361 -8.46 17.84 -3.12
N ILE A 362 -8.23 18.74 -2.19
CA ILE A 362 -9.00 19.96 -2.01
C ILE A 362 -8.02 21.15 -2.10
N ASN A 363 -8.14 21.94 -3.17
CA ASN A 363 -7.28 23.09 -3.41
C ASN A 363 -7.80 24.38 -2.77
N ASP A 364 -9.11 24.48 -2.56
CA ASP A 364 -9.73 25.57 -1.82
C ASP A 364 -10.86 25.03 -0.92
N VAL A 365 -10.71 25.19 0.39
CA VAL A 365 -11.70 24.76 1.38
C VAL A 365 -13.03 25.46 1.19
N ASN A 366 -13.02 26.70 0.65
CA ASN A 366 -14.24 27.46 0.41
C ASN A 366 -15.15 26.82 -0.66
N GLU A 367 -14.55 26.11 -1.65
CA GLU A 367 -15.33 25.41 -2.69
C GLU A 367 -16.17 24.25 -2.15
N ILE A 368 -15.78 23.67 -1.01
CA ILE A 368 -16.48 22.53 -0.38
C ILE A 368 -17.20 22.93 0.92
N GLU A 369 -17.30 24.21 1.23
CA GLU A 369 -17.93 24.71 2.46
C GLU A 369 -19.37 24.18 2.63
N GLY A 370 -20.16 24.14 1.56
CA GLY A 370 -21.51 23.62 1.55
C GLY A 370 -21.63 22.11 1.77
N ASP A 371 -20.56 21.37 1.51
CA ASP A 371 -20.51 19.91 1.66
C ASP A 371 -20.00 19.47 3.03
N LEU A 372 -19.36 20.39 3.78
CA LEU A 372 -18.82 20.11 5.10
C LEU A 372 -19.85 20.34 6.21
N SER A 373 -19.72 19.58 7.31
CA SER A 373 -20.46 19.88 8.51
C SER A 373 -19.94 21.17 9.16
N PRO A 374 -20.80 21.96 9.87
CA PRO A 374 -20.36 23.18 10.59
C PRO A 374 -19.19 22.93 11.56
N ARG A 375 -19.15 21.73 12.16
CA ARG A 375 -18.06 21.31 13.06
C ARG A 375 -16.75 21.07 12.30
N SER A 376 -16.81 20.45 11.13
CA SER A 376 -15.64 20.22 10.28
C SER A 376 -15.06 21.51 9.74
N LEU A 377 -15.95 22.44 9.31
CA LEU A 377 -15.55 23.77 8.85
C LEU A 377 -14.89 24.58 9.98
N ALA A 378 -15.50 24.57 11.18
CA ALA A 378 -14.92 25.26 12.35
C ALA A 378 -13.54 24.71 12.73
N LEU A 379 -13.30 23.40 12.56
CA LEU A 379 -12.00 22.78 12.80
C LEU A 379 -10.99 23.25 11.75
N LEU A 380 -11.33 23.18 10.46
CA LEU A 380 -10.44 23.61 9.37
C LEU A 380 -10.07 25.09 9.52
N ASN A 381 -11.02 25.95 9.88
CA ASN A 381 -10.78 27.37 10.14
C ASN A 381 -9.84 27.59 11.34
N LYS A 382 -10.01 26.85 12.45
CA LYS A 382 -9.10 26.91 13.61
C LYS A 382 -7.70 26.41 13.28
N LEU A 383 -7.59 25.42 12.42
CA LEU A 383 -6.31 24.93 11.93
C LEU A 383 -5.71 25.88 10.88
N GLY A 384 -6.52 26.75 10.25
CA GLY A 384 -6.10 27.62 9.16
C GLY A 384 -5.76 26.88 7.87
N ALA A 385 -6.32 25.69 7.65
CA ALA A 385 -6.10 24.90 6.45
C ALA A 385 -6.86 25.51 5.27
N LYS A 386 -6.16 25.83 4.19
CA LYS A 386 -6.74 26.37 2.94
C LYS A 386 -6.83 25.33 1.85
N SER A 387 -5.84 24.48 1.74
CA SER A 387 -5.77 23.37 0.78
C SER A 387 -5.19 22.16 1.49
N PHE A 388 -5.71 20.98 1.19
CA PHE A 388 -5.21 19.73 1.77
C PHE A 388 -5.45 18.52 0.88
N ILE A 389 -4.63 17.49 1.08
CA ILE A 389 -4.87 16.14 0.57
C ILE A 389 -5.09 15.24 1.78
N CYS A 390 -6.08 14.36 1.69
CA CYS A 390 -6.23 13.26 2.64
C CYS A 390 -6.33 11.93 1.90
N CYS A 391 -5.49 10.99 2.28
CA CYS A 391 -5.40 9.66 1.71
C CYS A 391 -5.77 8.62 2.77
N PRO A 392 -6.67 7.67 2.47
CA PRO A 392 -6.98 6.59 3.38
C PRO A 392 -5.78 5.62 3.51
N ILE A 393 -5.47 5.25 4.74
CA ILE A 393 -4.53 4.18 5.06
C ILE A 393 -5.34 2.88 5.06
N ILE A 394 -5.10 2.03 4.07
CA ILE A 394 -5.86 0.79 3.85
C ILE A 394 -4.91 -0.40 3.90
N CYS A 395 -5.32 -1.47 4.57
CA CYS A 395 -4.64 -2.76 4.55
C CYS A 395 -5.69 -3.88 4.48
N GLU A 396 -5.56 -4.82 3.54
CA GLU A 396 -6.50 -5.95 3.36
C GLU A 396 -7.98 -5.52 3.26
N ASP A 397 -8.27 -4.48 2.46
CA ASP A 397 -9.59 -3.86 2.29
C ASP A 397 -10.17 -3.19 3.57
N GLU A 398 -9.40 -3.15 4.66
CA GLU A 398 -9.78 -2.47 5.90
C GLU A 398 -9.16 -1.06 5.96
N GLY A 399 -9.98 -0.05 6.22
CA GLY A 399 -9.54 1.33 6.47
C GLY A 399 -8.99 1.46 7.89
N LEU A 400 -7.67 1.59 8.03
CA LEU A 400 -6.99 1.73 9.31
C LEU A 400 -6.87 3.18 9.79
N GLY A 401 -6.93 4.14 8.86
CA GLY A 401 -6.74 5.54 9.20
C GLY A 401 -6.66 6.48 8.02
N ILE A 402 -6.17 7.68 8.27
CA ILE A 402 -5.96 8.75 7.28
C ILE A 402 -4.55 9.30 7.41
N LEU A 403 -3.88 9.44 6.28
CA LEU A 403 -2.71 10.28 6.10
C LEU A 403 -3.16 11.58 5.43
N ALA A 404 -2.93 12.73 6.06
CA ALA A 404 -3.27 14.01 5.47
C ALA A 404 -2.08 14.98 5.51
N VAL A 405 -1.99 15.83 4.49
CA VAL A 405 -1.02 16.92 4.39
C VAL A 405 -1.72 18.19 3.93
N ASP A 406 -1.21 19.35 4.35
CA ASP A 406 -1.73 20.62 3.93
C ASP A 406 -0.64 21.68 3.69
N HIS A 407 -1.04 22.77 3.00
CA HIS A 407 -0.27 23.98 2.86
C HIS A 407 -0.97 25.15 3.58
N LEU A 408 -0.22 25.88 4.40
CA LEU A 408 -0.65 27.10 5.07
C LEU A 408 -0.41 28.35 4.21
N LYS A 409 0.74 28.37 3.59
CA LYS A 409 1.19 29.45 2.71
C LYS A 409 1.16 28.86 1.30
N SER A 410 0.40 29.47 0.40
CA SER A 410 0.28 29.02 -0.99
C SER A 410 1.63 29.08 -1.72
N LYS A 411 2.54 28.15 -1.41
CA LYS A 411 3.80 27.99 -2.15
C LYS A 411 3.51 27.52 -3.57
N ARG A 412 2.63 26.53 -3.71
CA ARG A 412 2.13 26.00 -4.96
C ARG A 412 0.78 25.31 -4.73
N PRO A 413 -0.09 25.20 -5.74
CA PRO A 413 -1.28 24.35 -5.63
C PRO A 413 -0.86 22.89 -5.42
N LEU A 414 -1.68 22.15 -4.65
CA LEU A 414 -1.54 20.71 -4.52
C LEU A 414 -1.94 20.03 -5.84
N LEU A 415 -1.11 19.11 -6.31
CA LEU A 415 -1.28 18.45 -7.61
C LEU A 415 -1.75 17.00 -7.46
N GLN A 416 -2.25 16.44 -8.56
CA GLN A 416 -2.59 15.03 -8.64
C GLN A 416 -1.37 14.12 -8.36
N SER A 417 -0.17 14.57 -8.70
CA SER A 417 1.09 13.88 -8.40
C SER A 417 1.37 13.77 -6.90
N ASP A 418 1.05 14.82 -6.13
CA ASP A 418 1.17 14.81 -4.66
C ASP A 418 0.22 13.76 -4.06
N MET A 419 -1.01 13.71 -4.54
CA MET A 419 -1.98 12.70 -4.12
C MET A 419 -1.52 11.29 -4.49
N SER A 420 -0.96 11.09 -5.69
CA SER A 420 -0.41 9.79 -6.12
C SER A 420 0.76 9.34 -5.25
N LEU A 421 1.63 10.27 -4.83
CA LEU A 421 2.73 9.99 -3.91
C LEU A 421 2.20 9.52 -2.55
N LEU A 422 1.26 10.26 -1.96
CA LEU A 422 0.68 9.91 -0.67
C LEU A 422 -0.07 8.57 -0.72
N MET A 423 -0.76 8.29 -1.83
CA MET A 423 -1.40 6.98 -2.08
C MET A 423 -0.40 5.84 -2.25
N GLY A 424 0.83 6.11 -2.64
CA GLY A 424 1.93 5.13 -2.61
C GLY A 424 2.47 4.86 -1.21
N ILE A 425 2.46 5.87 -0.35
CA ILE A 425 2.97 5.79 1.04
C ILE A 425 1.93 5.17 1.99
N ALA A 426 0.66 5.55 1.87
CA ALA A 426 -0.40 5.14 2.79
C ALA A 426 -0.53 3.61 2.98
N PRO A 427 -0.45 2.76 1.94
CA PRO A 427 -0.45 1.30 2.11
C PRO A 427 0.75 0.77 2.90
N VAL A 428 1.94 1.37 2.73
CA VAL A 428 3.16 0.96 3.47
C VAL A 428 2.97 1.22 4.96
N ILE A 429 2.38 2.36 5.31
CA ILE A 429 1.98 2.67 6.69
C ILE A 429 0.98 1.63 7.19
N GLY A 430 -0.04 1.31 6.39
CA GLY A 430 -1.09 0.35 6.74
C GLY A 430 -0.53 -1.04 7.06
N VAL A 431 0.31 -1.58 6.19
CA VAL A 431 0.96 -2.88 6.38
C VAL A 431 1.84 -2.87 7.65
N SER A 432 2.56 -1.78 7.89
CA SER A 432 3.46 -1.68 9.04
C SER A 432 2.69 -1.63 10.37
N ILE A 433 1.62 -0.86 10.44
CA ILE A 433 0.72 -0.81 11.60
C ILE A 433 0.11 -2.20 11.83
N ARG A 434 -0.38 -2.85 10.77
CA ARG A 434 -0.97 -4.18 10.87
C ARG A 434 0.01 -5.22 11.41
N ASN A 435 1.24 -5.19 10.93
CA ASN A 435 2.30 -6.07 11.41
C ASN A 435 2.62 -5.84 12.89
N ALA A 436 2.73 -4.58 13.33
CA ALA A 436 2.96 -4.24 14.73
C ALA A 436 1.79 -4.72 15.62
N ASP A 437 0.54 -4.48 15.21
CA ASP A 437 -0.66 -4.97 15.90
C ASP A 437 -0.67 -6.50 16.03
N LEU A 438 -0.30 -7.22 14.96
CA LEU A 438 -0.24 -8.68 14.96
C LEU A 438 0.84 -9.20 15.90
N ILE A 439 2.03 -8.58 15.92
CA ILE A 439 3.13 -8.93 16.81
C ILE A 439 2.69 -8.73 18.27
N ASP A 440 2.10 -7.58 18.58
CA ASP A 440 1.63 -7.28 19.95
C ASP A 440 0.47 -8.20 20.37
N ALA A 441 -0.48 -8.49 19.48
CA ALA A 441 -1.56 -9.44 19.74
C ALA A 441 -1.03 -10.85 20.02
N ARG A 442 -0.06 -11.33 19.25
CA ARG A 442 0.62 -12.61 19.49
C ARG A 442 1.32 -12.63 20.85
N GLY A 443 2.03 -11.54 21.20
CA GLY A 443 2.66 -11.40 22.50
C GLY A 443 1.66 -11.44 23.66
N ARG A 444 0.51 -10.76 23.55
CA ARG A 444 -0.57 -10.83 24.54
C ARG A 444 -1.15 -12.24 24.64
N GLN A 445 -1.42 -12.88 23.52
CA GLN A 445 -1.95 -14.25 23.49
C GLN A 445 -0.98 -15.25 24.14
N PHE A 446 0.31 -15.16 23.81
CA PHE A 446 1.34 -16.00 24.40
C PHE A 446 1.37 -15.83 25.93
N ARG A 447 1.43 -14.59 26.44
CA ARG A 447 1.38 -14.31 27.87
C ARG A 447 0.11 -14.85 28.54
N SER A 448 -1.03 -14.76 27.88
CA SER A 448 -2.30 -15.30 28.39
C SER A 448 -2.26 -16.84 28.50
N ILE A 449 -1.70 -17.53 27.51
CA ILE A 449 -1.55 -18.99 27.54
C ILE A 449 -0.65 -19.40 28.70
N LEU A 450 0.50 -18.72 28.89
CA LEU A 450 1.40 -19.02 30.01
C LEU A 450 0.73 -18.83 31.37
N LYS A 451 -0.09 -17.77 31.52
CA LYS A 451 -0.88 -17.56 32.75
C LYS A 451 -1.88 -18.67 33.00
N VAL A 452 -2.59 -19.13 31.97
CA VAL A 452 -3.52 -20.26 32.10
C VAL A 452 -2.79 -21.55 32.47
N MET A 453 -1.62 -21.80 31.89
CA MET A 453 -0.77 -22.96 32.26
C MET A 453 -0.35 -22.89 33.73
N ALA A 454 0.14 -21.76 34.22
CA ALA A 454 0.50 -21.56 35.64
C ALA A 454 -0.72 -21.73 36.54
N ALA A 455 -1.84 -21.05 36.21
CA ALA A 455 -3.07 -21.17 37.01
C ALA A 455 -3.63 -22.60 37.05
N SER A 456 -3.43 -23.42 36.03
CA SER A 456 -3.89 -24.81 36.02
C SER A 456 -3.09 -25.70 36.98
N ILE A 457 -1.81 -25.41 37.18
CA ILE A 457 -0.98 -26.10 38.18
C ILE A 457 -1.31 -25.61 39.59
N ASP A 458 -1.43 -24.30 39.77
CA ASP A 458 -1.84 -23.71 41.05
C ASP A 458 -3.22 -24.22 41.49
N ALA A 459 -4.16 -24.42 40.57
CA ALA A 459 -5.49 -24.97 40.87
C ALA A 459 -5.45 -26.46 41.29
N ARG A 460 -4.43 -27.21 40.85
CA ARG A 460 -4.25 -28.62 41.24
C ARG A 460 -3.66 -28.77 42.65
N ASP A 461 -2.81 -27.83 43.05
CA ASP A 461 -2.22 -27.77 44.38
C ASP A 461 -2.96 -26.70 45.22
N PRO A 462 -3.85 -27.11 46.16
CA PRO A 462 -4.65 -26.17 46.94
C PRO A 462 -3.84 -25.17 47.77
N LEU A 463 -2.53 -25.42 47.90
CA LEU A 463 -1.61 -24.59 48.69
C LEU A 463 -0.96 -23.48 47.88
N THR A 464 -1.12 -23.50 46.56
CA THR A 464 -0.37 -22.64 45.62
C THR A 464 -1.24 -21.69 44.80
N ALA A 465 -2.52 -21.50 45.15
CA ALA A 465 -3.38 -20.55 44.42
C ALA A 465 -2.77 -19.14 44.40
N GLY A 466 -2.36 -18.67 43.17
CA GLY A 466 -1.71 -17.39 42.97
C GLY A 466 -0.21 -17.33 43.32
N HIS A 467 0.37 -18.45 43.74
CA HIS A 467 1.80 -18.57 44.07
C HIS A 467 2.70 -18.19 42.90
N SER A 468 2.47 -18.80 41.72
CA SER A 468 3.30 -18.56 40.54
C SER A 468 3.29 -17.09 40.11
N GLU A 469 2.18 -16.37 40.25
CA GLU A 469 2.09 -14.92 39.96
C GLU A 469 2.89 -14.10 40.99
N LYS A 470 2.80 -14.44 42.29
CA LYS A 470 3.55 -13.74 43.34
C LYS A 470 5.06 -13.98 43.27
N VAL A 471 5.48 -15.22 43.02
CA VAL A 471 6.90 -15.52 42.75
C VAL A 471 7.41 -14.73 41.55
N THR A 472 6.62 -14.61 40.50
CA THR A 472 6.95 -13.80 39.30
C THR A 472 7.07 -12.32 39.68
N GLU A 473 6.18 -11.77 40.47
CA GLU A 473 6.23 -10.37 40.93
C GLU A 473 7.54 -10.09 41.66
N TYR A 474 7.89 -10.93 42.64
CA TYR A 474 9.12 -10.78 43.44
C TYR A 474 10.38 -10.98 42.58
N ALA A 475 10.39 -11.97 41.68
CA ALA A 475 11.50 -12.19 40.78
C ALA A 475 11.75 -10.98 39.85
N LEU A 476 10.69 -10.35 39.33
CA LEU A 476 10.80 -9.13 38.53
C LEU A 476 11.23 -7.92 39.35
N GLY A 477 10.82 -7.84 40.62
CA GLY A 477 11.32 -6.84 41.55
C GLY A 477 12.83 -6.95 41.74
N ILE A 478 13.35 -8.17 41.96
CA ILE A 478 14.80 -8.44 42.01
C ILE A 478 15.47 -8.02 40.70
N CYS A 479 14.91 -8.38 39.55
CA CYS A 479 15.44 -7.99 38.23
C CYS A 479 15.54 -6.47 38.05
N SER A 480 14.56 -5.73 38.55
CA SER A 480 14.54 -4.26 38.49
C SER A 480 15.66 -3.64 39.30
N GLU A 481 15.85 -4.12 40.56
CA GLU A 481 16.93 -3.65 41.44
C GLU A 481 18.33 -4.01 40.89
N LEU A 482 18.44 -5.11 40.15
CA LEU A 482 19.66 -5.53 39.48
C LEU A 482 19.93 -4.76 38.16
N GLY A 483 18.98 -3.96 37.65
CA GLY A 483 19.10 -3.24 36.38
C GLY A 483 19.14 -4.14 35.16
N LEU A 484 18.45 -5.30 35.20
CA LEU A 484 18.43 -6.22 34.07
C LEU A 484 17.65 -5.64 32.88
N SER A 485 18.10 -5.96 31.65
CA SER A 485 17.43 -5.54 30.41
C SER A 485 15.99 -6.07 30.33
N HIS A 486 15.16 -5.43 29.51
CA HIS A 486 13.77 -5.87 29.28
C HIS A 486 13.71 -7.34 28.83
N GLU A 487 14.59 -7.78 27.93
CA GLU A 487 14.64 -9.16 27.44
C GLU A 487 14.93 -10.16 28.55
N HIS A 488 15.90 -9.87 29.42
CA HIS A 488 16.19 -10.74 30.57
C HIS A 488 15.05 -10.78 31.58
N ARG A 489 14.35 -9.66 31.79
CA ARG A 489 13.17 -9.63 32.65
C ARG A 489 12.03 -10.47 32.08
N GLU A 490 11.77 -10.44 30.78
CA GLU A 490 10.76 -11.29 30.14
C GLU A 490 11.14 -12.78 30.21
N LEU A 491 12.42 -13.13 29.98
CA LEU A 491 12.90 -14.49 30.16
C LEU A 491 12.61 -15.01 31.57
N ILE A 492 12.97 -14.24 32.61
CA ILE A 492 12.77 -14.62 34.01
C ILE A 492 11.29 -14.66 34.37
N ARG A 493 10.47 -13.77 33.82
CA ARG A 493 9.01 -13.80 33.95
C ARG A 493 8.42 -15.13 33.49
N VAL A 494 8.78 -15.59 32.30
CA VAL A 494 8.29 -16.86 31.73
C VAL A 494 8.76 -18.04 32.58
N ALA A 495 10.02 -18.08 32.96
CA ALA A 495 10.58 -19.13 33.78
C ALA A 495 9.95 -19.18 35.18
N ALA A 496 9.71 -18.03 35.83
CA ALA A 496 9.07 -17.93 37.12
C ALA A 496 7.60 -18.34 37.10
N LEU A 497 6.84 -17.98 36.04
CA LEU A 497 5.45 -18.43 35.90
C LEU A 497 5.34 -19.94 35.78
N LEU A 498 6.33 -20.61 35.21
CA LEU A 498 6.28 -22.04 34.88
C LEU A 498 7.20 -22.90 35.74
N HIS A 499 7.87 -22.33 36.77
CA HIS A 499 8.88 -23.05 37.55
C HIS A 499 8.36 -24.34 38.19
N ASP A 500 7.11 -24.34 38.60
CA ASP A 500 6.43 -25.44 39.28
C ASP A 500 5.59 -26.34 38.36
N TYR A 501 5.65 -26.14 37.03
CA TYR A 501 4.78 -26.85 36.07
C TYR A 501 4.96 -28.39 36.14
N GLY A 502 6.12 -28.87 36.52
CA GLY A 502 6.41 -30.30 36.73
C GLY A 502 5.66 -30.98 37.87
N LYS A 503 5.00 -30.21 38.75
CA LYS A 503 4.08 -30.77 39.78
C LYS A 503 2.94 -31.58 39.16
N ILE A 504 2.63 -31.36 37.86
CA ILE A 504 1.68 -32.20 37.14
C ILE A 504 2.05 -33.70 37.15
N GLY A 505 3.34 -34.00 37.26
CA GLY A 505 3.85 -35.37 37.32
C GLY A 505 3.95 -35.93 38.74
N VAL A 506 3.57 -35.20 39.80
CA VAL A 506 3.55 -35.68 41.20
C VAL A 506 2.17 -36.27 41.48
N PRO A 507 2.07 -37.49 42.10
CA PRO A 507 0.79 -38.07 42.45
C PRO A 507 -0.02 -37.22 43.44
N ASP A 508 -1.34 -37.10 43.22
CA ASP A 508 -2.23 -36.29 44.08
C ASP A 508 -2.22 -36.73 45.55
N ALA A 509 -2.05 -38.03 45.81
CA ALA A 509 -1.94 -38.57 47.18
C ALA A 509 -0.76 -37.99 47.97
N ILE A 510 0.32 -37.60 47.27
CA ILE A 510 1.50 -37.00 47.88
C ILE A 510 1.35 -35.47 47.88
N LEU A 511 0.97 -34.87 46.73
CA LEU A 511 0.87 -33.42 46.57
C LEU A 511 -0.16 -32.81 47.52
N LYS A 512 -1.30 -33.50 47.76
CA LYS A 512 -2.43 -33.05 48.62
C LYS A 512 -2.42 -33.68 50.01
N LYS A 513 -1.32 -34.27 50.44
CA LYS A 513 -1.23 -34.95 51.76
C LYS A 513 -1.36 -33.95 52.89
N ASN A 514 -2.33 -34.19 53.78
CA ASN A 514 -2.44 -33.45 55.04
C ASN A 514 -1.42 -33.97 56.05
N GLY A 515 -0.32 -33.25 56.26
CA GLY A 515 0.72 -33.58 57.20
C GLY A 515 2.13 -33.62 56.60
N MET A 516 3.10 -34.07 57.39
CA MET A 516 4.50 -34.16 56.95
C MET A 516 4.69 -35.27 55.93
N LEU A 517 5.46 -34.97 54.91
CA LEU A 517 5.90 -35.96 53.91
C LEU A 517 6.95 -36.88 54.55
N THR A 518 6.94 -38.16 54.18
CA THR A 518 8.06 -39.06 54.46
C THR A 518 9.25 -38.70 53.55
N ASP A 519 10.44 -39.21 53.88
CA ASP A 519 11.64 -38.97 53.06
C ASP A 519 11.43 -39.45 51.60
N ASP A 520 10.79 -40.61 51.41
CA ASP A 520 10.48 -41.16 50.08
C ASP A 520 9.47 -40.28 49.33
N GLU A 521 8.43 -39.81 49.99
CA GLU A 521 7.44 -38.89 49.38
C GLU A 521 8.09 -37.55 49.04
N TYR A 522 9.00 -37.06 49.87
CA TYR A 522 9.74 -35.82 49.58
C TYR A 522 10.66 -35.97 48.37
N GLU A 523 11.33 -37.13 48.22
CA GLU A 523 12.11 -37.41 46.99
C GLU A 523 11.22 -37.43 45.75
N ILE A 524 9.99 -37.94 45.82
CA ILE A 524 9.03 -37.88 44.71
C ILE A 524 8.64 -36.43 44.40
N VAL A 525 8.39 -35.59 45.41
CA VAL A 525 8.10 -34.17 45.20
C VAL A 525 9.26 -33.45 44.50
N LYS A 526 10.52 -33.71 44.90
CA LYS A 526 11.70 -33.10 44.26
C LYS A 526 11.78 -33.35 42.75
N THR A 527 11.20 -34.45 42.29
CA THR A 527 11.18 -34.76 40.85
C THR A 527 10.47 -33.70 40.00
N HIS A 528 9.63 -32.83 40.61
CA HIS A 528 8.92 -31.79 39.84
C HIS A 528 9.89 -30.83 39.14
N SER A 529 11.04 -30.51 39.74
CA SER A 529 12.04 -29.62 39.12
C SER A 529 12.59 -30.20 37.81
N TYR A 530 12.97 -31.49 37.83
CA TYR A 530 13.39 -32.20 36.64
C TYR A 530 12.27 -32.31 35.60
N LYS A 531 11.06 -32.68 36.03
CA LYS A 531 9.87 -32.78 35.15
C LYS A 531 9.48 -31.43 34.58
N THR A 532 9.63 -30.33 35.32
CA THR A 532 9.44 -28.97 34.78
C THR A 532 10.34 -28.76 33.58
N ARG A 533 11.63 -29.05 33.70
CA ARG A 533 12.56 -28.93 32.59
C ARG A 533 12.16 -29.81 31.41
N GLU A 534 11.91 -31.10 31.64
CA GLU A 534 11.56 -32.09 30.62
C GLU A 534 10.28 -31.68 29.84
N ILE A 535 9.25 -31.19 30.54
CA ILE A 535 8.01 -30.73 29.89
C ILE A 535 8.25 -29.46 29.08
N LEU A 536 8.97 -28.48 29.64
CA LEU A 536 9.21 -27.22 28.98
C LEU A 536 10.15 -27.35 27.76
N GLU A 537 11.03 -28.37 27.71
CA GLU A 537 11.85 -28.72 26.57
C GLU A 537 11.00 -29.18 25.35
N GLN A 538 9.72 -29.57 25.54
CA GLN A 538 8.80 -29.86 24.45
C GLN A 538 8.28 -28.59 23.73
N ILE A 539 8.41 -27.42 24.36
CA ILE A 539 8.05 -26.14 23.77
C ILE A 539 9.23 -25.64 22.96
N ASN A 540 9.00 -25.31 21.69
CA ASN A 540 10.03 -24.69 20.84
C ASN A 540 10.25 -23.23 21.23
N PHE A 541 11.01 -22.99 22.30
CA PHE A 541 11.41 -21.66 22.70
C PHE A 541 12.56 -21.14 21.83
N GLU A 542 12.37 -19.98 21.21
CA GLU A 542 13.37 -19.36 20.35
C GLU A 542 14.13 -18.22 21.06
N GLY A 543 15.31 -17.89 20.54
CA GLY A 543 16.14 -16.79 21.02
C GLY A 543 16.50 -16.94 22.51
N ILE A 544 16.36 -15.87 23.27
CA ILE A 544 16.71 -15.85 24.70
C ILE A 544 15.82 -16.80 25.53
N PHE A 545 14.57 -17.07 25.09
CA PHE A 545 13.64 -17.94 25.78
C PHE A 545 14.04 -19.42 25.73
N SER A 546 14.97 -19.82 24.87
CA SER A 546 15.52 -21.19 24.85
C SER A 546 16.11 -21.63 26.20
N LYS A 547 16.41 -20.66 27.08
CA LYS A 547 16.91 -20.91 28.44
C LYS A 547 15.83 -21.10 29.48
N VAL A 548 14.53 -20.95 29.15
CA VAL A 548 13.42 -21.11 30.10
C VAL A 548 13.41 -22.48 30.76
N PRO A 549 13.54 -23.62 30.05
CA PRO A 549 13.53 -24.94 30.67
C PRO A 549 14.64 -25.13 31.69
N GLU A 550 15.87 -24.68 31.37
CA GLU A 550 17.02 -24.74 32.24
C GLU A 550 16.83 -23.92 33.51
N ILE A 551 16.37 -22.67 33.36
CA ILE A 551 16.14 -21.76 34.50
C ILE A 551 15.01 -22.28 35.40
N ALA A 552 13.88 -22.67 34.82
CA ALA A 552 12.72 -23.17 35.57
C ALA A 552 13.02 -24.48 36.26
N GLY A 553 13.77 -25.40 35.63
CA GLY A 553 14.15 -26.67 36.24
C GLY A 553 15.21 -26.59 37.34
N ALA A 554 15.94 -25.46 37.47
CA ALA A 554 17.02 -25.27 38.42
C ALA A 554 16.65 -24.37 39.62
N HIS A 555 15.37 -24.03 39.82
CA HIS A 555 14.94 -23.07 40.85
C HIS A 555 15.14 -23.55 42.30
N HIS A 556 15.33 -24.84 42.52
CA HIS A 556 15.67 -25.43 43.84
C HIS A 556 17.18 -25.74 44.00
N GLU A 557 18.01 -25.35 43.05
CA GLU A 557 19.45 -25.41 43.25
C GLU A 557 19.90 -24.39 44.29
N LYS A 558 20.94 -24.76 45.08
CA LYS A 558 21.50 -23.94 46.15
C LYS A 558 22.96 -23.62 45.86
N ILE A 559 23.42 -22.44 46.25
CA ILE A 559 24.77 -21.95 45.97
C ILE A 559 25.86 -22.90 46.46
N ASP A 560 25.64 -23.59 47.57
CA ASP A 560 26.57 -24.56 48.15
C ASP A 560 26.55 -25.95 47.48
N GLY A 561 25.61 -26.18 46.55
CA GLY A 561 25.42 -27.45 45.88
C GLY A 561 24.60 -28.48 46.62
N SER A 562 23.95 -28.10 47.75
CA SER A 562 23.04 -28.96 48.49
C SER A 562 21.61 -28.97 47.92
N GLY A 563 21.39 -28.27 46.78
CA GLY A 563 20.13 -28.20 46.08
C GLY A 563 19.87 -29.40 45.17
N TYR A 564 18.79 -29.33 44.40
CA TYR A 564 18.37 -30.34 43.43
C TYR A 564 17.81 -29.66 42.15
N PRO A 565 17.70 -30.34 41.02
CA PRO A 565 17.93 -31.79 40.78
C PRO A 565 19.36 -32.17 40.46
N LEU A 566 20.25 -31.22 40.12
CA LEU A 566 21.60 -31.51 39.59
C LEU A 566 22.72 -31.25 40.60
N GLY A 567 22.46 -30.57 41.71
CA GLY A 567 23.45 -30.19 42.72
C GLY A 567 24.45 -29.15 42.19
N LEU A 568 23.98 -28.23 41.35
CA LEU A 568 24.80 -27.15 40.76
C LEU A 568 25.33 -26.21 41.86
N LYS A 569 26.53 -25.61 41.62
CA LYS A 569 27.16 -24.73 42.61
C LYS A 569 27.42 -23.34 42.08
N GLY A 570 27.20 -22.34 42.88
CA GLY A 570 27.60 -20.97 42.64
C GLY A 570 27.12 -20.44 41.32
N LYS A 571 28.06 -20.12 40.39
CA LYS A 571 27.79 -19.54 39.08
C LYS A 571 27.31 -20.56 38.04
N ASP A 572 27.43 -21.85 38.29
CA ASP A 572 26.90 -22.89 37.42
C ASP A 572 25.36 -22.91 37.43
N ILE A 573 24.75 -22.36 38.49
CA ILE A 573 23.29 -22.15 38.58
C ILE A 573 22.93 -20.96 37.70
N PRO A 574 22.00 -21.11 36.75
CA PRO A 574 21.55 -20.00 35.91
C PRO A 574 21.09 -18.78 36.72
N LEU A 575 21.40 -17.56 36.26
CA LEU A 575 21.05 -16.32 36.95
C LEU A 575 19.56 -16.26 37.28
N GLY A 576 18.70 -16.59 36.32
CA GLY A 576 17.25 -16.61 36.52
C GLY A 576 16.82 -17.61 37.61
N ALA A 577 17.43 -18.78 37.69
CA ALA A 577 17.14 -19.77 38.71
C ALA A 577 17.51 -19.27 40.11
N ARG A 578 18.68 -18.59 40.27
CA ARG A 578 19.08 -17.97 41.56
C ARG A 578 18.11 -16.87 42.00
N ILE A 579 17.55 -16.12 41.05
CA ILE A 579 16.52 -15.10 41.33
C ILE A 579 15.22 -15.76 41.74
N ILE A 580 14.75 -16.77 41.01
CA ILE A 580 13.50 -17.48 41.31
C ILE A 580 13.60 -18.18 42.64
N ALA A 581 14.73 -18.83 42.98
CA ALA A 581 14.93 -19.49 44.27
C ALA A 581 14.70 -18.56 45.48
N VAL A 582 15.15 -17.32 45.42
CA VAL A 582 14.94 -16.33 46.49
C VAL A 582 13.47 -15.88 46.54
N ALA A 583 12.87 -15.63 45.36
CA ALA A 583 11.48 -15.19 45.24
C ALA A 583 10.50 -16.29 45.73
N ASP A 584 10.71 -17.54 45.30
CA ASP A 584 9.91 -18.70 45.68
C ASP A 584 10.00 -18.97 47.19
N PHE A 585 11.22 -19.00 47.74
CA PHE A 585 11.40 -19.19 49.18
C PHE A 585 10.69 -18.09 49.98
N PHE A 586 10.83 -16.82 49.58
CA PHE A 586 10.19 -15.70 50.26
C PHE A 586 8.66 -15.81 50.23
N GLU A 587 8.08 -16.09 49.08
CA GLU A 587 6.63 -16.32 48.93
C GLU A 587 6.19 -17.50 49.80
N ALA A 588 6.91 -18.62 49.73
CA ALA A 588 6.57 -19.84 50.45
C ALA A 588 6.50 -19.65 51.98
N ILE A 589 7.31 -18.75 52.57
CA ILE A 589 7.31 -18.52 54.03
C ILE A 589 6.39 -17.38 54.46
N THR A 590 6.06 -16.44 53.58
CA THR A 590 5.21 -15.27 53.88
C THR A 590 3.74 -15.47 53.47
N ALA A 591 3.43 -16.45 52.61
CA ALA A 591 2.05 -16.78 52.25
C ALA A 591 1.33 -17.54 53.38
N LYS A 592 0.03 -17.28 53.55
CA LYS A 592 -0.85 -18.03 54.46
C LYS A 592 -1.12 -19.41 53.85
N ARG A 593 -0.78 -20.48 54.64
CA ARG A 593 -1.03 -21.88 54.26
C ARG A 593 -1.93 -22.56 55.27
N HIS A 594 -2.67 -23.59 54.87
CA HIS A 594 -3.66 -24.26 55.75
C HIS A 594 -3.06 -24.85 57.03
N TYR A 595 -1.77 -25.19 57.02
CA TYR A 595 -1.07 -25.85 58.14
C TYR A 595 -0.05 -24.94 58.83
N ARG A 596 0.13 -23.68 58.38
CA ARG A 596 1.09 -22.76 58.97
C ARG A 596 0.65 -21.32 58.77
N ASP A 597 0.68 -20.52 59.83
CA ASP A 597 0.52 -19.08 59.73
C ASP A 597 1.71 -18.44 58.96
N PRO A 598 1.48 -17.37 58.25
CA PRO A 598 2.54 -16.64 57.55
C PRO A 598 3.55 -16.10 58.57
N MET A 599 4.84 -16.18 58.23
CA MET A 599 5.88 -15.49 58.97
C MET A 599 5.75 -13.98 58.79
N THR A 600 6.20 -13.21 59.76
CA THR A 600 6.35 -11.77 59.58
C THR A 600 7.42 -11.47 58.52
N ILE A 601 7.34 -10.31 57.91
CA ILE A 601 8.29 -9.91 56.86
C ILE A 601 9.70 -9.79 57.44
N GLU A 602 9.83 -9.33 58.69
CA GLU A 602 11.09 -9.21 59.40
C GLU A 602 11.73 -10.58 59.63
N GLU A 603 10.96 -11.55 60.06
CA GLU A 603 11.43 -12.95 60.24
C GLU A 603 11.86 -13.55 58.90
N ALA A 604 11.08 -13.33 57.84
CA ALA A 604 11.41 -13.82 56.50
C ALA A 604 12.72 -13.20 55.96
N PHE A 605 12.95 -11.90 56.17
CA PHE A 605 14.21 -11.26 55.82
C PHE A 605 15.39 -11.78 56.65
N HIS A 606 15.17 -12.09 57.94
CA HIS A 606 16.20 -12.69 58.77
C HIS A 606 16.64 -14.06 58.23
N LEU A 607 15.69 -14.95 57.92
CA LEU A 607 15.97 -16.28 57.36
C LEU A 607 16.66 -16.20 55.98
N LEU A 608 16.26 -15.27 55.13
CA LEU A 608 16.93 -15.04 53.84
C LEU A 608 18.40 -14.62 54.03
N ARG A 609 18.68 -13.75 55.02
CA ARG A 609 20.04 -13.31 55.31
C ARG A 609 20.88 -14.42 55.91
N GLU A 610 20.32 -15.27 56.80
CA GLU A 610 21.00 -16.46 57.32
C GLU A 610 21.37 -17.48 56.22
N GLY A 611 20.48 -17.65 55.21
CA GLY A 611 20.71 -18.50 54.07
C GLY A 611 21.64 -17.86 53.01
N SER A 612 21.98 -16.58 53.17
CA SER A 612 22.78 -15.84 52.19
C SER A 612 24.25 -16.35 52.18
N GLY A 613 24.76 -16.61 50.97
CA GLY A 613 26.11 -17.16 50.74
C GLY A 613 26.20 -18.68 50.92
N LYS A 614 25.13 -19.35 51.40
CA LYS A 614 25.02 -20.79 51.53
C LYS A 614 23.93 -21.37 50.64
N HIS A 615 22.70 -20.95 50.81
CA HIS A 615 21.57 -21.37 49.98
C HIS A 615 21.31 -20.38 48.86
N PHE A 616 21.39 -19.08 49.14
CA PHE A 616 21.03 -18.00 48.26
C PHE A 616 22.23 -17.09 47.93
N GLU A 617 22.25 -16.52 46.75
CA GLU A 617 23.22 -15.48 46.41
C GLU A 617 22.88 -14.18 47.16
N ARG A 618 23.85 -13.63 47.88
CA ARG A 618 23.68 -12.44 48.72
C ARG A 618 23.08 -11.26 47.98
N ARG A 619 23.53 -11.04 46.72
CA ARG A 619 23.05 -9.95 45.91
C ARG A 619 21.55 -10.06 45.60
N MET A 620 21.02 -11.27 45.36
CA MET A 620 19.59 -11.52 45.10
C MET A 620 18.74 -11.26 46.33
N VAL A 621 19.22 -11.69 47.50
CA VAL A 621 18.53 -11.46 48.80
C VAL A 621 18.41 -9.96 49.09
N GLU A 622 19.50 -9.19 48.99
CA GLU A 622 19.45 -7.75 49.24
C GLU A 622 18.62 -7.00 48.20
N SER A 623 18.61 -7.45 46.95
CA SER A 623 17.75 -6.88 45.91
C SER A 623 16.26 -7.11 46.19
N LEU A 624 15.87 -8.30 46.70
CA LEU A 624 14.49 -8.56 47.11
C LEU A 624 14.08 -7.65 48.27
N ILE A 625 14.93 -7.53 49.29
CA ILE A 625 14.66 -6.69 50.46
C ILE A 625 14.51 -5.22 50.04
N SER A 626 15.41 -4.73 49.19
CA SER A 626 15.34 -3.38 48.65
C SER A 626 14.03 -3.11 47.88
N TYR A 627 13.68 -4.03 46.98
CA TYR A 627 12.43 -3.94 46.22
C TYR A 627 11.21 -3.91 47.12
N TYR A 628 11.11 -4.87 48.05
CA TYR A 628 9.97 -4.97 48.95
C TYR A 628 9.82 -3.71 49.81
N THR A 629 10.92 -3.24 50.40
CA THR A 629 10.93 -2.04 51.24
C THR A 629 10.48 -0.79 50.50
N LYS A 630 10.93 -0.63 49.25
CA LYS A 630 10.52 0.50 48.39
C LYS A 630 9.05 0.43 47.96
N SER A 631 8.57 -0.75 47.63
CA SER A 631 7.23 -0.95 47.06
C SER A 631 6.13 -0.98 48.12
N TYR A 632 6.41 -1.50 49.30
CA TYR A 632 5.38 -1.76 50.31
C TYR A 632 5.49 -0.87 51.57
N ASN A 633 6.67 -0.30 51.92
CA ASN A 633 6.80 0.68 52.98
C ASN A 633 6.62 2.14 52.52
N GLY A 634 6.59 2.41 51.20
CA GLY A 634 6.28 3.73 50.62
C GLY A 634 4.79 4.04 50.48
N SER A 635 3.89 3.10 50.79
CA SER A 635 2.44 3.25 50.56
C SER A 635 1.64 3.35 51.88
N THR A 636 2.03 4.30 52.74
CA THR A 636 1.10 4.81 53.76
C THR A 636 0.14 5.88 53.22
N ASP A 637 0.31 6.31 51.94
CA ASP A 637 -0.63 7.23 51.30
C ASP A 637 -0.70 6.96 49.78
N GLN A 638 -1.46 5.98 49.36
CA GLN A 638 -2.23 5.97 48.13
C GLN A 638 -2.64 4.53 47.76
N ALA A 639 -3.89 4.21 48.07
CA ALA A 639 -4.59 3.05 47.49
C ALA A 639 -4.73 3.31 45.98
N VAL A 640 -3.83 2.77 45.15
CA VAL A 640 -3.99 2.73 43.70
C VAL A 640 -4.70 1.42 43.35
N SER A 641 -5.98 1.58 43.05
CA SER A 641 -6.81 0.56 42.41
C SER A 641 -6.24 0.20 41.03
N TRP A 642 -5.81 -1.00 40.86
CA TRP A 642 -5.50 -1.61 39.57
C TRP A 642 -6.76 -2.27 39.02
N ASN A 643 -7.46 -1.58 38.08
CA ASN A 643 -8.44 -2.17 37.18
C ASN A 643 -7.80 -2.41 35.81
#